data_ed337bf869e9359bf7f0e0cd2d2c4b31
#
_entry.id   ed337bf869e9359bf7f0e0cd2d2c4b31
#
_cell.length_a   1.000
_cell.length_b   1.000
_cell.length_c   1.000
_cell.angle_alpha   90.00
_cell.angle_beta   90.00
_cell.angle_gamma   90.00
#
_symmetry.space_group_name_H-M   'P 1'
#
loop_
_entity.id
_entity.type
_entity.pdbx_description
1 polymer ?
#
loop_
_entity_poly.entity_id
_entity_poly.type
_entity_poly.pdbx_seq_one_letter_code
_entity_poly.pdbx_strand_id
1 'polypeptide(L)'
;MRHLFSAFAFLFGSVLLSAEYPLVSSGKSNAVIQQMPRPGASEFDAALELQTYLRKITGVDFRRSCYPAVFTRTVENPGLLEILVVTLENGRRLMPPGMAAKLEAAGDQAFYIKTAGPRIIIAGKKPIGALYGAYTFLEKYLNVRWFHPGPEGEVVPRKADVTLPEIDLFEEPDVRHRIISTWKDAAKPWSMEEVELWMRRNKMHHGAWFQYPDRSREDLARYEGGDALPSGGGHLTFEQAVPRRLFKTNPELFQFKNGKWVCEERSQRCLSNPRVRRMVADYVAEMARYGGRYSISYHDSTDGWCMCPGCIAMGTVNGKFSIPDLAHRFSSEIAGEVYRQVPDAELSVDMYSQFRSIPSDKTIHYDKRLGATYCPHQRCYVHPFAGKDSDCNKRFHEEFEAWRKLYPKIGIFDYYCSARSPYAPFEYVFAEDAKFYKKVKLDTWIEDCTYADVHYLHSNWTFYYVASKLLWDADQDVEKLMDELCTMYYGKASAPMKRYQRFRRELWESAPGHALYGGPNRIGYCLSSPEAEKRLRASLAEARQLAGGDKILLKRIAIDEDNLNLHWKKAAEKVRTALSGQNYIPVAARTGEIRIDGRLNEDAWRKAPLVPGFLGENRTEPAEETRVKVLYDENNWYIGIEAMTEHAWSKLKADAKNPGDPVWTDDSVEIFIAPPGGDYFHWIVNSIGTMYQARMRDASFRSGAEVKTSAGKDRYSLEIRIPAEKLGARILPGQAWQMHFYRTMTNLQPPKNSAWASLDATQPHDQIAFRRVFPGTNVFTNGDFSESVPKNPNDKGVLSERFPKGWGGSGVAMVPGENKGNRVRIRNGYLLQWLNFGQKPGKQRFSGEIRLSGKAEIWLSGCSREPGNRKPFGHEIRRDVLKTAPQSAEFVRVPFTVEIGPFEQGYFYVAGEDVVVDYVSGTLSSVPEK
;
A
#
# COMPACT_ATOMS: atom_id res chain seq x y z
N MET A 1 -86.59 -9.13 4.01
CA MET A 1 -86.62 -10.52 4.49
C MET A 1 -85.23 -11.11 4.30
N ARG A 2 -84.68 -11.76 5.35
CA ARG A 2 -83.54 -12.58 5.47
C ARG A 2 -82.21 -11.87 5.81
N HIS A 3 -81.91 -12.10 7.03
CA HIS A 3 -80.79 -11.95 7.90
C HIS A 3 -79.44 -12.26 7.28
N LEU A 4 -78.43 -11.34 7.53
CA LEU A 4 -77.02 -11.64 7.50
C LEU A 4 -76.50 -11.48 8.90
N PHE A 5 -76.08 -12.64 9.52
CA PHE A 5 -75.30 -12.69 10.74
C PHE A 5 -73.82 -12.43 10.38
N SER A 6 -73.25 -11.34 10.88
CA SER A 6 -71.80 -11.11 10.83
C SER A 6 -71.18 -11.72 12.08
N ALA A 7 -70.39 -12.79 11.88
CA ALA A 7 -69.52 -13.35 12.92
C ALA A 7 -68.27 -12.49 13.04
N PHE A 8 -68.12 -11.79 14.15
CA PHE A 8 -66.84 -11.15 14.55
C PHE A 8 -65.93 -12.22 15.11
N ALA A 9 -64.93 -12.66 14.30
CA ALA A 9 -63.84 -13.46 14.80
C ALA A 9 -62.82 -12.55 15.49
N PHE A 10 -62.77 -12.61 16.81
CA PHE A 10 -61.69 -12.04 17.60
C PHE A 10 -60.41 -12.86 17.32
N LEU A 11 -59.53 -12.31 16.48
CA LEU A 11 -58.14 -12.75 16.38
C LEU A 11 -57.40 -12.28 17.64
N PHE A 12 -57.31 -13.18 18.63
CA PHE A 12 -56.30 -13.05 19.68
C PHE A 12 -54.91 -13.23 19.03
N GLY A 13 -54.28 -12.15 18.62
CA GLY A 13 -52.88 -12.13 18.33
C GLY A 13 -52.15 -12.40 19.68
N SER A 14 -51.63 -13.59 19.86
CA SER A 14 -50.70 -13.86 20.93
C SER A 14 -49.44 -13.02 20.67
N VAL A 15 -49.35 -11.90 21.37
CA VAL A 15 -48.07 -11.20 21.56
C VAL A 15 -47.20 -12.16 22.34
N LEU A 16 -46.29 -12.83 21.64
CA LEU A 16 -45.18 -13.54 22.27
C LEU A 16 -44.37 -12.47 23.00
N LEU A 17 -44.62 -12.27 24.30
CA LEU A 17 -43.72 -11.54 25.20
C LEU A 17 -42.37 -12.27 25.14
N SER A 18 -41.39 -11.72 24.47
CA SER A 18 -40.01 -12.21 24.57
C SER A 18 -39.57 -12.14 26.03
N ALA A 19 -38.94 -13.20 26.51
CA ALA A 19 -38.43 -13.24 27.89
C ALA A 19 -37.36 -12.12 28.05
N GLU A 20 -37.52 -11.30 29.09
CA GLU A 20 -36.60 -10.24 29.44
C GLU A 20 -35.70 -10.69 30.61
N TYR A 21 -34.41 -10.32 30.52
CA TYR A 21 -33.38 -10.67 31.52
C TYR A 21 -32.85 -9.38 32.14
N PRO A 22 -33.44 -8.89 33.25
CA PRO A 22 -33.00 -7.66 33.92
C PRO A 22 -31.72 -7.92 34.73
N LEU A 23 -30.58 -7.36 34.29
CA LEU A 23 -29.31 -7.42 34.97
C LEU A 23 -29.22 -6.44 36.12
N VAL A 24 -29.76 -5.21 35.91
CA VAL A 24 -29.82 -4.16 36.91
C VAL A 24 -31.19 -3.50 36.89
N SER A 25 -31.79 -3.32 38.03
CA SER A 25 -33.05 -2.59 38.22
C SER A 25 -32.98 -1.73 39.47
N SER A 26 -33.40 -0.45 39.36
CA SER A 26 -33.43 0.49 40.50
C SER A 26 -32.11 0.55 41.28
N GLY A 27 -30.96 0.53 40.56
CA GLY A 27 -29.63 0.64 41.17
C GLY A 27 -29.15 -0.59 41.95
N LYS A 28 -29.76 -1.76 41.73
CA LYS A 28 -29.38 -3.03 42.33
C LYS A 28 -29.06 -4.08 41.30
N SER A 29 -28.00 -4.87 41.52
CA SER A 29 -27.70 -6.00 40.69
C SER A 29 -28.70 -7.14 40.90
N ASN A 30 -29.30 -7.64 39.81
CA ASN A 30 -30.15 -8.82 39.80
C ASN A 30 -29.37 -10.05 39.24
N ALA A 31 -28.06 -9.94 39.06
CA ALA A 31 -27.26 -10.99 38.50
C ALA A 31 -25.96 -11.25 39.27
N VAL A 32 -25.48 -12.49 39.17
CA VAL A 32 -24.20 -12.95 39.70
C VAL A 32 -23.37 -13.55 38.55
N ILE A 33 -22.08 -13.22 38.49
CA ILE A 33 -21.14 -13.81 37.51
C ILE A 33 -20.57 -15.08 38.14
N GLN A 34 -20.73 -16.21 37.47
CA GLN A 34 -20.27 -17.51 37.94
C GLN A 34 -19.21 -18.10 36.99
N GLN A 35 -18.20 -18.72 37.58
CA GLN A 35 -17.13 -19.47 36.92
C GLN A 35 -17.01 -20.87 37.49
N MET A 36 -16.43 -21.77 36.72
CA MET A 36 -16.05 -23.09 37.26
C MET A 36 -14.86 -22.98 38.19
N PRO A 37 -14.68 -23.94 39.12
CA PRO A 37 -13.47 -24.03 39.92
C PRO A 37 -12.25 -24.28 39.04
N ARG A 38 -11.13 -23.59 39.30
CA ARG A 38 -9.90 -23.66 38.50
C ARG A 38 -10.12 -23.33 37.00
N PRO A 39 -10.65 -22.13 36.73
CA PRO A 39 -10.83 -21.71 35.34
C PRO A 39 -9.47 -21.57 34.66
N GLY A 40 -9.42 -21.73 33.32
CA GLY A 40 -8.28 -21.30 32.53
C GLY A 40 -8.06 -19.78 32.61
N ALA A 41 -6.86 -19.31 32.31
CA ALA A 41 -6.51 -17.88 32.43
C ALA A 41 -7.49 -16.97 31.66
N SER A 42 -7.79 -17.29 30.38
CA SER A 42 -8.74 -16.50 29.57
C SER A 42 -10.17 -16.58 30.06
N GLU A 43 -10.59 -17.71 30.63
CA GLU A 43 -11.91 -17.88 31.25
C GLU A 43 -12.04 -17.01 32.52
N PHE A 44 -10.97 -16.94 33.32
CA PHE A 44 -10.91 -16.06 34.47
C PHE A 44 -10.99 -14.58 34.05
N ASP A 45 -10.24 -14.18 33.03
CA ASP A 45 -10.26 -12.83 32.48
C ASP A 45 -11.63 -12.47 31.92
N ALA A 46 -12.34 -13.41 31.29
CA ALA A 46 -13.70 -13.19 30.78
C ALA A 46 -14.68 -12.74 31.88
N ALA A 47 -14.68 -13.42 33.02
CA ALA A 47 -15.53 -13.03 34.13
C ALA A 47 -15.08 -11.71 34.79
N LEU A 48 -13.78 -11.43 34.82
CA LEU A 48 -13.24 -10.18 35.33
C LEU A 48 -13.61 -8.98 34.44
N GLU A 49 -13.52 -9.15 33.14
CA GLU A 49 -13.91 -8.11 32.16
C GLU A 49 -15.42 -7.84 32.22
N LEU A 50 -16.26 -8.88 32.31
CA LEU A 50 -17.71 -8.72 32.52
C LEU A 50 -18.01 -7.92 33.81
N GLN A 51 -17.40 -8.30 34.93
CA GLN A 51 -17.57 -7.57 36.21
C GLN A 51 -17.15 -6.11 36.06
N THR A 52 -16.01 -5.86 35.48
CA THR A 52 -15.43 -4.51 35.30
C THR A 52 -16.34 -3.62 34.43
N TYR A 53 -16.79 -4.15 33.29
CA TYR A 53 -17.61 -3.34 32.36
C TYR A 53 -19.06 -3.18 32.82
N LEU A 54 -19.66 -4.18 33.43
CA LEU A 54 -20.98 -4.03 34.04
C LEU A 54 -20.97 -2.95 35.13
N ARG A 55 -19.92 -2.90 35.95
CA ARG A 55 -19.74 -1.80 36.93
C ARG A 55 -19.50 -0.46 36.24
N LYS A 56 -18.67 -0.39 35.19
CA LYS A 56 -18.46 0.86 34.41
C LYS A 56 -19.76 1.37 33.78
N ILE A 57 -20.62 0.48 33.30
CA ILE A 57 -21.89 0.83 32.64
C ILE A 57 -22.92 1.31 33.65
N THR A 58 -23.12 0.57 34.73
CA THR A 58 -24.25 0.73 35.67
C THR A 58 -23.93 1.46 36.96
N GLY A 59 -22.64 1.52 37.32
CA GLY A 59 -22.20 2.00 38.65
C GLY A 59 -22.41 0.98 39.77
N VAL A 60 -22.97 -0.20 39.48
CA VAL A 60 -23.30 -1.23 40.46
C VAL A 60 -22.26 -2.34 40.46
N ASP A 61 -21.89 -2.82 41.64
CA ASP A 61 -21.01 -3.95 41.82
C ASP A 61 -21.72 -5.27 41.58
N PHE A 62 -21.14 -6.11 40.74
CA PHE A 62 -21.62 -7.47 40.49
C PHE A 62 -20.76 -8.45 41.29
N ARG A 63 -21.43 -9.33 42.04
CA ARG A 63 -20.75 -10.42 42.74
C ARG A 63 -20.17 -11.41 41.75
N ARG A 64 -18.94 -11.81 41.94
CA ARG A 64 -18.29 -12.92 41.22
C ARG A 64 -18.11 -14.09 42.16
N SER A 65 -18.47 -15.30 41.76
CA SER A 65 -18.37 -16.51 42.58
C SER A 65 -17.94 -17.72 41.74
N CYS A 66 -17.41 -18.74 42.42
CA CYS A 66 -17.12 -20.03 41.77
C CYS A 66 -18.29 -20.99 41.97
N TYR A 67 -18.55 -21.81 40.98
CA TYR A 67 -19.49 -22.91 41.10
C TYR A 67 -18.98 -23.91 42.15
N PRO A 68 -19.84 -24.48 43.00
CA PRO A 68 -19.40 -25.41 44.03
C PRO A 68 -18.74 -26.65 43.45
N ALA A 69 -17.59 -27.03 44.00
CA ALA A 69 -16.83 -28.21 43.56
C ALA A 69 -17.55 -29.55 43.76
N VAL A 70 -18.59 -29.56 44.57
CA VAL A 70 -19.41 -30.76 44.90
C VAL A 70 -20.78 -30.58 44.26
N PHE A 71 -21.08 -31.37 43.25
CA PHE A 71 -22.31 -31.35 42.41
C PHE A 71 -23.59 -31.77 43.17
N THR A 72 -23.61 -31.78 44.49
CA THR A 72 -24.75 -32.34 45.26
C THR A 72 -25.80 -31.31 45.67
N ARG A 73 -25.58 -30.03 45.48
CA ARG A 73 -26.57 -28.95 45.63
C ARG A 73 -26.25 -27.83 44.65
N THR A 74 -27.14 -27.62 43.68
CA THR A 74 -27.24 -26.31 43.03
C THR A 74 -27.44 -25.28 44.13
N VAL A 75 -26.39 -24.47 44.46
CA VAL A 75 -26.63 -23.25 45.19
C VAL A 75 -27.28 -22.30 44.18
N GLU A 76 -28.56 -22.48 43.98
CA GLU A 76 -29.38 -21.51 43.33
C GLU A 76 -29.32 -20.29 44.22
N ASN A 77 -28.87 -19.14 43.64
CA ASN A 77 -29.08 -17.85 44.25
C ASN A 77 -30.55 -17.50 43.95
N PRO A 78 -31.49 -17.79 44.90
CA PRO A 78 -32.90 -17.72 44.58
C PRO A 78 -33.25 -16.26 44.22
N GLY A 79 -33.73 -16.07 42.96
CA GLY A 79 -34.14 -14.76 42.45
C GLY A 79 -33.06 -13.99 41.71
N LEU A 80 -31.82 -14.47 41.58
CA LEU A 80 -30.78 -13.81 40.78
C LEU A 80 -30.55 -14.53 39.43
N LEU A 81 -30.28 -13.77 38.38
CA LEU A 81 -29.77 -14.29 37.13
C LEU A 81 -28.32 -14.77 37.30
N GLU A 82 -27.95 -15.84 36.61
CA GLU A 82 -26.58 -16.35 36.61
C GLU A 82 -25.94 -16.04 35.25
N ILE A 83 -24.90 -15.19 35.20
CA ILE A 83 -24.02 -15.05 34.04
C ILE A 83 -22.92 -16.10 34.19
N LEU A 84 -23.07 -17.21 33.50
CA LEU A 84 -22.21 -18.39 33.63
C LEU A 84 -21.13 -18.37 32.55
N VAL A 85 -19.85 -18.21 32.94
CA VAL A 85 -18.69 -18.26 32.04
C VAL A 85 -18.05 -19.64 32.16
N VAL A 86 -18.02 -20.41 31.07
CA VAL A 86 -17.56 -21.80 31.05
C VAL A 86 -16.88 -22.18 29.75
N THR A 87 -16.20 -23.32 29.75
CA THR A 87 -15.70 -23.97 28.55
C THR A 87 -16.46 -25.27 28.25
N LEU A 88 -16.32 -25.81 27.05
CA LEU A 88 -16.88 -27.11 26.68
C LEU A 88 -16.39 -28.22 27.65
N GLU A 89 -15.12 -28.13 28.07
CA GLU A 89 -14.51 -29.14 28.96
C GLU A 89 -15.12 -29.14 30.36
N ASN A 90 -15.19 -27.94 31.01
CA ASN A 90 -15.60 -27.86 32.42
C ASN A 90 -17.08 -27.58 32.62
N GLY A 91 -17.78 -27.03 31.63
CA GLY A 91 -19.20 -26.62 31.71
C GLY A 91 -20.18 -27.44 30.91
N ARG A 92 -19.77 -28.53 30.25
CA ARG A 92 -20.61 -29.34 29.34
C ARG A 92 -21.97 -29.74 29.95
N ARG A 93 -21.98 -30.10 31.21
CA ARG A 93 -23.22 -30.55 31.94
C ARG A 93 -24.18 -29.40 32.25
N LEU A 94 -23.73 -28.18 32.14
CA LEU A 94 -24.50 -26.97 32.40
C LEU A 94 -25.07 -26.36 31.11
N MET A 95 -24.66 -26.87 29.94
CA MET A 95 -25.09 -26.39 28.63
C MET A 95 -26.42 -27.03 28.23
N PRO A 96 -27.30 -26.23 27.60
CA PRO A 96 -28.53 -26.78 26.98
C PRO A 96 -28.21 -27.81 25.90
N PRO A 97 -29.15 -28.73 25.60
CA PRO A 97 -28.99 -29.70 24.50
C PRO A 97 -28.62 -28.97 23.18
N GLY A 98 -27.71 -29.57 22.43
CA GLY A 98 -27.24 -29.06 21.12
C GLY A 98 -26.15 -27.99 21.21
N MET A 99 -26.04 -27.24 22.31
CA MET A 99 -24.99 -26.21 22.48
C MET A 99 -23.60 -26.85 22.54
N ALA A 100 -23.43 -27.89 23.36
CA ALA A 100 -22.17 -28.62 23.48
C ALA A 100 -21.76 -29.30 22.16
N ALA A 101 -22.69 -29.92 21.45
CA ALA A 101 -22.41 -30.59 20.18
C ALA A 101 -21.94 -29.57 19.11
N LYS A 102 -22.55 -28.37 19.08
CA LYS A 102 -22.15 -27.30 18.15
C LYS A 102 -20.75 -26.79 18.44
N LEU A 103 -20.41 -26.55 19.71
CA LEU A 103 -19.07 -26.18 20.13
C LEU A 103 -18.03 -27.26 19.84
N GLU A 104 -18.38 -28.53 20.02
CA GLU A 104 -17.50 -29.67 19.76
C GLU A 104 -17.06 -29.74 18.30
N ALA A 105 -17.99 -29.50 17.37
CA ALA A 105 -17.74 -29.48 15.94
C ALA A 105 -16.97 -28.24 15.43
N ALA A 106 -16.92 -27.16 16.22
CA ALA A 106 -16.39 -25.86 15.84
C ALA A 106 -14.87 -25.75 16.07
N GLY A 107 -14.28 -24.62 15.65
CA GLY A 107 -12.88 -24.25 15.93
C GLY A 107 -12.62 -23.87 17.40
N ASP A 108 -11.37 -23.87 17.85
CA ASP A 108 -10.99 -23.66 19.24
C ASP A 108 -11.39 -22.27 19.80
N GLN A 109 -11.55 -21.27 18.95
CA GLN A 109 -11.94 -19.90 19.30
C GLN A 109 -13.46 -19.68 19.28
N ALA A 110 -14.24 -20.70 18.91
CA ALA A 110 -15.70 -20.62 18.85
C ALA A 110 -16.32 -20.46 20.24
N PHE A 111 -17.42 -19.72 20.27
CA PHE A 111 -18.23 -19.55 21.48
C PHE A 111 -19.72 -19.57 21.19
N TYR A 112 -20.50 -19.82 22.23
CA TYR A 112 -21.94 -19.75 22.24
C TYR A 112 -22.43 -18.91 23.42
N ILE A 113 -23.27 -17.90 23.15
CA ILE A 113 -23.99 -17.15 24.18
C ILE A 113 -25.45 -17.52 24.08
N LYS A 114 -26.02 -18.02 25.21
CA LYS A 114 -27.42 -18.46 25.21
C LYS A 114 -28.10 -18.13 26.54
N THR A 115 -29.31 -17.60 26.48
CA THR A 115 -30.22 -17.52 27.60
C THR A 115 -30.95 -18.86 27.81
N ALA A 116 -31.01 -19.35 29.02
CA ALA A 116 -31.65 -20.61 29.37
C ALA A 116 -32.20 -20.59 30.81
N GLY A 117 -33.51 -20.35 30.97
CA GLY A 117 -34.14 -20.13 32.27
C GLY A 117 -33.50 -18.91 32.98
N PRO A 118 -33.06 -19.03 34.26
CA PRO A 118 -32.45 -17.93 34.98
C PRO A 118 -30.97 -17.70 34.62
N ARG A 119 -30.48 -18.22 33.48
CA ARG A 119 -29.06 -18.21 33.13
C ARG A 119 -28.80 -17.53 31.80
N ILE A 120 -27.68 -16.83 31.77
CA ILE A 120 -27.00 -16.36 30.55
C ILE A 120 -25.69 -17.15 30.48
N ILE A 121 -25.58 -18.09 29.56
CA ILE A 121 -24.42 -18.96 29.43
C ILE A 121 -23.52 -18.42 28.38
N ILE A 122 -22.28 -18.09 28.72
CA ILE A 122 -21.20 -17.69 27.80
C ILE A 122 -20.21 -18.87 27.80
N ALA A 123 -20.27 -19.71 26.78
CA ALA A 123 -19.49 -20.91 26.67
C ALA A 123 -18.52 -20.86 25.51
N GLY A 124 -17.24 -21.08 25.76
CA GLY A 124 -16.22 -21.28 24.74
C GLY A 124 -15.94 -22.76 24.48
N LYS A 125 -15.50 -23.12 23.24
CA LYS A 125 -14.92 -24.45 23.05
C LYS A 125 -13.66 -24.60 23.92
N LYS A 126 -12.78 -23.61 23.89
CA LYS A 126 -11.58 -23.45 24.73
C LYS A 126 -11.71 -22.18 25.60
N PRO A 127 -10.84 -21.96 26.59
CA PRO A 127 -10.88 -20.74 27.42
C PRO A 127 -10.89 -19.43 26.62
N ILE A 128 -10.13 -19.34 25.54
CA ILE A 128 -10.13 -18.17 24.65
C ILE A 128 -11.51 -17.92 24.01
N GLY A 129 -12.24 -18.95 23.63
CA GLY A 129 -13.60 -18.82 23.12
C GLY A 129 -14.55 -18.20 24.14
N ALA A 130 -14.44 -18.56 25.43
CA ALA A 130 -15.22 -17.97 26.52
C ALA A 130 -14.91 -16.48 26.69
N LEU A 131 -13.63 -16.07 26.57
CA LEU A 131 -13.21 -14.66 26.61
C LEU A 131 -13.77 -13.88 25.40
N TYR A 132 -13.69 -14.43 24.19
CA TYR A 132 -14.27 -13.80 23.01
C TYR A 132 -15.79 -13.68 23.08
N GLY A 133 -16.45 -14.69 23.68
CA GLY A 133 -17.87 -14.63 24.00
C GLY A 133 -18.20 -13.48 24.96
N ALA A 134 -17.39 -13.28 26.01
CA ALA A 134 -17.58 -12.17 26.95
C ALA A 134 -17.38 -10.80 26.28
N TYR A 135 -16.38 -10.64 25.43
CA TYR A 135 -16.20 -9.40 24.63
C TYR A 135 -17.36 -9.16 23.68
N THR A 136 -17.82 -10.21 22.97
CA THR A 136 -18.99 -10.09 22.08
C THR A 136 -20.27 -9.75 22.84
N PHE A 137 -20.47 -10.30 24.03
CA PHE A 137 -21.57 -9.94 24.91
C PHE A 137 -21.55 -8.46 25.29
N LEU A 138 -20.38 -7.94 25.67
CA LEU A 138 -20.19 -6.52 25.99
C LEU A 138 -20.41 -5.62 24.75
N GLU A 139 -19.94 -6.06 23.58
CA GLU A 139 -20.11 -5.28 22.32
C GLU A 139 -21.56 -5.28 21.83
N LYS A 140 -22.17 -6.45 21.65
CA LYS A 140 -23.47 -6.58 20.98
C LYS A 140 -24.67 -6.21 21.85
N TYR A 141 -24.61 -6.51 23.14
CA TYR A 141 -25.75 -6.33 24.04
C TYR A 141 -25.60 -5.14 24.99
N LEU A 142 -24.36 -4.71 25.24
CA LEU A 142 -24.09 -3.61 26.16
C LEU A 142 -23.48 -2.37 25.49
N ASN A 143 -23.22 -2.42 24.19
CA ASN A 143 -22.70 -1.33 23.38
C ASN A 143 -21.33 -0.81 23.84
N VAL A 144 -20.48 -1.67 24.40
CA VAL A 144 -19.08 -1.33 24.66
C VAL A 144 -18.27 -1.41 23.37
N ARG A 145 -17.35 -0.49 23.15
CA ARG A 145 -16.42 -0.53 22.00
C ARG A 145 -15.01 -0.16 22.45
N TRP A 146 -14.04 -0.77 21.78
CA TRP A 146 -12.61 -0.50 21.94
C TRP A 146 -12.03 -0.20 20.54
N PHE A 147 -12.15 1.06 20.10
CA PHE A 147 -11.81 1.46 18.74
C PHE A 147 -10.31 1.47 18.48
N HIS A 148 -9.50 1.91 19.45
CA HIS A 148 -8.04 1.89 19.40
C HIS A 148 -7.46 1.72 20.81
N PRO A 149 -6.15 1.43 20.96
CA PRO A 149 -5.50 1.37 22.27
C PRO A 149 -5.65 2.66 23.08
N GLY A 150 -5.56 2.54 24.38
CA GLY A 150 -5.68 3.65 25.30
C GLY A 150 -7.12 4.04 25.67
N PRO A 151 -7.27 4.90 26.69
CA PRO A 151 -8.59 5.24 27.24
C PRO A 151 -9.48 6.05 26.29
N GLU A 152 -8.91 6.83 25.39
CA GLU A 152 -9.65 7.59 24.38
C GLU A 152 -10.35 6.68 23.37
N GLY A 153 -9.81 5.46 23.12
CA GLY A 153 -10.41 4.46 22.23
C GLY A 153 -11.60 3.73 22.84
N GLU A 154 -11.75 3.78 24.15
CA GLU A 154 -12.82 3.07 24.85
C GLU A 154 -14.12 3.88 24.86
N VAL A 155 -15.23 3.23 24.47
CA VAL A 155 -16.59 3.79 24.58
C VAL A 155 -17.42 2.87 25.47
N VAL A 156 -17.86 3.39 26.61
CA VAL A 156 -18.67 2.67 27.59
C VAL A 156 -19.93 3.49 27.86
N PRO A 157 -21.13 3.03 27.45
CA PRO A 157 -22.36 3.73 27.73
C PRO A 157 -22.68 3.72 29.24
N ARG A 158 -23.37 4.74 29.73
CA ARG A 158 -23.89 4.79 31.09
C ARG A 158 -25.38 4.47 31.06
N LYS A 159 -25.78 3.45 31.84
CA LYS A 159 -27.19 3.03 31.95
C LYS A 159 -27.48 2.71 33.44
N ALA A 160 -28.53 3.30 33.98
CA ALA A 160 -28.96 3.01 35.37
C ALA A 160 -29.59 1.62 35.48
N ASP A 161 -30.36 1.23 34.48
CA ASP A 161 -31.01 -0.06 34.37
C ASP A 161 -30.56 -0.78 33.10
N VAL A 162 -30.41 -2.09 33.16
CA VAL A 162 -29.98 -2.94 32.04
C VAL A 162 -30.84 -4.18 31.98
N THR A 163 -31.60 -4.33 30.93
CA THR A 163 -32.40 -5.53 30.60
C THR A 163 -31.94 -6.07 29.26
N LEU A 164 -31.74 -7.36 29.14
CA LEU A 164 -31.32 -8.05 27.94
C LEU A 164 -32.50 -8.79 27.29
N PRO A 165 -32.49 -8.94 25.97
CA PRO A 165 -33.41 -9.81 25.25
C PRO A 165 -33.03 -11.30 25.46
N GLU A 166 -33.85 -12.18 24.94
CA GLU A 166 -33.44 -13.56 24.73
C GLU A 166 -32.25 -13.65 23.77
N ILE A 167 -31.24 -14.46 24.08
CA ILE A 167 -29.99 -14.61 23.33
C ILE A 167 -29.80 -16.04 22.89
N ASP A 168 -29.53 -16.23 21.61
CA ASP A 168 -29.09 -17.50 21.01
C ASP A 168 -28.06 -17.18 19.92
N LEU A 169 -26.79 -17.01 20.31
CA LEU A 169 -25.72 -16.53 19.44
C LEU A 169 -24.53 -17.49 19.45
N PHE A 170 -24.23 -18.04 18.29
CA PHE A 170 -23.01 -18.80 18.05
C PHE A 170 -22.11 -18.06 17.08
N GLU A 171 -20.82 -17.96 17.39
CA GLU A 171 -19.82 -17.37 16.50
C GLU A 171 -18.49 -18.14 16.53
N GLU A 172 -17.83 -18.14 15.38
CA GLU A 172 -16.43 -18.54 15.19
C GLU A 172 -15.80 -17.66 14.10
N PRO A 173 -14.47 -17.46 14.09
CA PRO A 173 -13.83 -16.58 13.12
C PRO A 173 -13.75 -17.17 11.73
N ASP A 174 -13.89 -16.33 10.70
CA ASP A 174 -13.64 -16.70 9.31
C ASP A 174 -12.14 -16.94 9.03
N VAL A 175 -11.24 -16.22 9.72
CA VAL A 175 -9.79 -16.41 9.67
C VAL A 175 -9.28 -16.82 11.05
N ARG A 176 -8.65 -17.99 11.16
CA ARG A 176 -8.26 -18.57 12.47
C ARG A 176 -7.22 -17.72 13.20
N HIS A 177 -6.13 -17.33 12.53
CA HIS A 177 -5.07 -16.52 13.10
C HIS A 177 -5.07 -15.12 12.48
N ARG A 178 -5.25 -14.09 13.30
CA ARG A 178 -5.42 -12.68 12.91
C ARG A 178 -4.37 -11.87 13.64
N ILE A 179 -3.19 -11.70 13.01
CA ILE A 179 -1.98 -11.26 13.67
C ILE A 179 -1.60 -9.85 13.20
N ILE A 180 -1.36 -8.94 14.14
CA ILE A 180 -0.67 -7.68 13.89
C ILE A 180 0.74 -7.78 14.48
N SER A 181 1.76 -7.77 13.61
CA SER A 181 3.15 -7.78 14.03
C SER A 181 3.62 -6.35 14.28
N THR A 182 3.80 -5.97 15.53
CA THR A 182 4.25 -4.62 15.92
C THR A 182 5.22 -4.67 17.10
N TRP A 183 5.92 -3.57 17.37
CA TRP A 183 6.85 -3.43 18.50
C TRP A 183 6.73 -2.06 19.19
N LYS A 184 7.42 -1.91 20.33
CA LYS A 184 7.34 -0.75 21.21
C LYS A 184 7.41 0.61 20.50
N ASP A 185 8.33 0.78 19.55
CA ASP A 185 8.49 2.07 18.87
C ASP A 185 7.42 2.29 17.79
N ALA A 186 6.95 1.24 17.12
CA ALA A 186 5.87 1.32 16.14
C ALA A 186 4.48 1.48 16.79
N ALA A 187 4.34 1.07 18.04
CA ALA A 187 3.10 1.18 18.82
C ALA A 187 2.80 2.59 19.31
N LYS A 188 3.81 3.47 19.37
CA LYS A 188 3.64 4.84 19.88
C LYS A 188 2.47 5.59 19.22
N PRO A 189 1.73 6.43 19.96
CA PRO A 189 2.01 6.89 21.34
C PRO A 189 1.57 5.93 22.45
N TRP A 190 0.97 4.78 22.12
CA TRP A 190 0.47 3.81 23.08
C TRP A 190 1.59 2.93 23.66
N SER A 191 1.39 2.43 24.89
CA SER A 191 2.25 1.39 25.44
C SER A 191 1.92 0.03 24.79
N MET A 192 2.86 -0.92 24.88
CA MET A 192 2.61 -2.26 24.36
C MET A 192 1.49 -2.98 25.10
N GLU A 193 1.38 -2.75 26.41
CA GLU A 193 0.31 -3.31 27.22
C GLU A 193 -1.08 -2.82 26.77
N GLU A 194 -1.21 -1.54 26.40
CA GLU A 194 -2.44 -0.98 25.85
C GLU A 194 -2.76 -1.58 24.47
N VAL A 195 -1.75 -1.76 23.64
CA VAL A 195 -1.90 -2.37 22.30
C VAL A 195 -2.33 -3.83 22.41
N GLU A 196 -1.65 -4.63 23.23
CA GLU A 196 -1.98 -6.04 23.46
C GLU A 196 -3.38 -6.23 24.04
N LEU A 197 -3.76 -5.39 25.02
CA LEU A 197 -5.11 -5.42 25.59
C LEU A 197 -6.18 -5.07 24.55
N TRP A 198 -5.91 -4.07 23.72
CA TRP A 198 -6.80 -3.68 22.61
C TRP A 198 -6.94 -4.81 21.59
N MET A 199 -5.83 -5.43 21.16
CA MET A 199 -5.84 -6.59 20.25
C MET A 199 -6.70 -7.71 20.81
N ARG A 200 -6.50 -8.10 22.05
CA ARG A 200 -7.24 -9.16 22.73
C ARG A 200 -8.76 -8.86 22.78
N ARG A 201 -9.15 -7.62 23.11
CA ARG A 201 -10.55 -7.16 23.13
C ARG A 201 -11.20 -7.18 21.75
N ASN A 202 -10.42 -6.95 20.71
CA ASN A 202 -10.85 -7.03 19.30
C ASN A 202 -10.59 -8.41 18.67
N LYS A 203 -10.33 -9.44 19.48
CA LYS A 203 -10.12 -10.84 19.06
C LYS A 203 -8.95 -10.99 18.06
N MET A 204 -7.92 -10.13 18.16
CA MET A 204 -6.69 -10.18 17.38
C MET A 204 -5.57 -10.81 18.20
N HIS A 205 -4.51 -11.27 17.51
CA HIS A 205 -3.32 -11.84 18.09
C HIS A 205 -2.13 -10.91 17.89
N HIS A 206 -1.18 -10.96 18.81
CA HIS A 206 0.07 -10.19 18.71
C HIS A 206 1.21 -11.08 18.20
N GLY A 207 1.99 -10.60 17.22
CA GLY A 207 3.03 -11.39 16.56
C GLY A 207 4.47 -11.08 16.97
N ALA A 208 4.72 -10.33 18.06
CA ALA A 208 6.07 -9.88 18.42
C ALA A 208 6.69 -10.60 19.63
N TRP A 209 6.41 -11.89 19.81
CA TRP A 209 6.90 -12.72 20.91
C TRP A 209 8.42 -12.70 21.11
N PHE A 210 9.22 -12.54 20.06
CA PHE A 210 10.69 -12.47 20.13
C PHE A 210 11.21 -11.20 20.81
N GLN A 211 10.37 -10.22 21.07
CA GLN A 211 10.74 -8.95 21.72
C GLN A 211 10.58 -8.97 23.25
N TYR A 212 10.06 -10.06 23.83
CA TYR A 212 9.82 -10.18 25.25
C TYR A 212 10.51 -11.43 25.84
N PRO A 213 11.85 -11.49 25.82
CA PRO A 213 12.59 -12.65 26.31
C PRO A 213 12.36 -12.92 27.80
N ASP A 214 11.91 -11.90 28.54
CA ASP A 214 11.71 -11.97 29.99
C ASP A 214 10.27 -12.36 30.39
N ARG A 215 9.33 -12.49 29.45
CA ARG A 215 7.96 -12.91 29.75
C ARG A 215 7.86 -14.43 29.84
N SER A 216 7.11 -14.88 30.87
CA SER A 216 6.77 -16.29 30.97
C SER A 216 5.87 -16.73 29.81
N ARG A 217 5.84 -18.03 29.52
CA ARG A 217 4.93 -18.58 28.53
C ARG A 217 3.47 -18.42 28.88
N GLU A 218 3.17 -18.49 30.17
CA GLU A 218 1.82 -18.26 30.68
C GLU A 218 1.37 -16.84 30.43
N ASP A 219 2.29 -15.86 30.57
CA ASP A 219 2.01 -14.47 30.21
C ASP A 219 1.81 -14.29 28.71
N LEU A 220 2.67 -14.86 27.87
CA LEU A 220 2.53 -14.80 26.41
C LEU A 220 1.24 -15.48 25.95
N ALA A 221 0.92 -16.68 26.44
CA ALA A 221 -0.31 -17.39 26.12
C ALA A 221 -1.56 -16.59 26.55
N ARG A 222 -1.49 -15.89 27.66
CA ARG A 222 -2.57 -15.02 28.15
C ARG A 222 -2.80 -13.80 27.23
N TYR A 223 -1.74 -13.20 26.70
CA TYR A 223 -1.83 -12.04 25.83
C TYR A 223 -2.19 -12.41 24.37
N GLU A 224 -1.78 -13.59 23.90
CA GLU A 224 -2.05 -14.05 22.54
C GLU A 224 -3.35 -14.83 22.38
N GLY A 225 -4.21 -14.80 23.36
CA GLY A 225 -5.53 -15.42 23.29
C GLY A 225 -5.65 -16.76 24.01
N GLY A 226 -4.92 -16.92 25.11
CA GLY A 226 -5.13 -18.00 26.06
C GLY A 226 -4.36 -19.26 25.71
N ASP A 227 -4.87 -20.15 24.90
CA ASP A 227 -4.24 -21.46 24.63
C ASP A 227 -3.46 -21.48 23.30
N ALA A 228 -3.51 -20.41 22.52
CA ALA A 228 -2.71 -20.28 21.31
C ALA A 228 -1.31 -19.84 21.70
N LEU A 229 -0.35 -20.72 21.61
CA LEU A 229 1.05 -20.38 21.81
C LEU A 229 1.58 -19.54 20.65
N PRO A 230 2.53 -18.62 20.90
CA PRO A 230 3.04 -17.68 19.91
C PRO A 230 3.60 -18.39 18.67
N SER A 231 3.43 -17.77 17.50
CA SER A 231 4.16 -18.18 16.33
C SER A 231 5.63 -17.80 16.47
N GLY A 232 6.54 -18.72 16.23
CA GLY A 232 8.00 -18.54 16.30
C GLY A 232 8.70 -18.71 14.95
N GLY A 233 9.96 -18.37 14.90
CA GLY A 233 10.81 -18.48 13.72
C GLY A 233 11.11 -17.11 13.10
N GLY A 234 10.33 -16.68 12.12
CA GLY A 234 10.66 -15.50 11.34
C GLY A 234 12.09 -15.57 10.78
N HIS A 235 12.67 -14.46 10.37
CA HIS A 235 14.01 -14.41 9.79
C HIS A 235 15.17 -14.85 10.72
N LEU A 236 14.86 -15.27 11.96
CA LEU A 236 15.88 -15.65 12.96
C LEU A 236 16.12 -17.15 13.09
N THR A 237 15.33 -18.02 12.46
CA THR A 237 15.46 -19.50 12.59
C THR A 237 16.89 -19.97 12.37
N PHE A 238 17.52 -19.57 11.29
CA PHE A 238 18.90 -19.98 10.97
C PHE A 238 19.95 -19.33 11.87
N GLU A 239 19.74 -18.11 12.31
CA GLU A 239 20.66 -17.43 13.25
C GLU A 239 20.71 -18.15 14.60
N GLN A 240 19.54 -18.57 15.08
CA GLN A 240 19.41 -19.26 16.36
C GLN A 240 19.90 -20.71 16.27
N ALA A 241 19.54 -21.43 15.22
CA ALA A 241 19.97 -22.82 15.01
C ALA A 241 21.48 -22.94 14.72
N VAL A 242 22.06 -22.03 13.93
CA VAL A 242 23.48 -22.05 13.52
C VAL A 242 24.08 -20.66 13.78
N PRO A 243 24.45 -20.37 15.05
CA PRO A 243 24.94 -19.06 15.47
C PRO A 243 26.24 -18.64 14.78
N ARG A 244 26.37 -17.35 14.46
CA ARG A 244 27.55 -16.75 13.78
C ARG A 244 28.88 -17.06 14.45
N ARG A 245 28.94 -17.23 15.79
CA ARG A 245 30.13 -17.58 16.52
C ARG A 245 30.80 -18.86 15.98
N LEU A 246 30.05 -19.77 15.36
CA LEU A 246 30.56 -20.99 14.77
C LEU A 246 31.38 -20.74 13.51
N PHE A 247 31.29 -19.59 12.86
CA PHE A 247 32.03 -19.29 11.64
C PHE A 247 33.56 -19.40 11.82
N LYS A 248 34.06 -19.01 12.99
CA LYS A 248 35.50 -19.06 13.29
C LYS A 248 36.08 -20.47 13.23
N THR A 249 35.29 -21.48 13.58
CA THR A 249 35.73 -22.89 13.65
C THR A 249 35.14 -23.77 12.57
N ASN A 250 34.03 -23.37 11.99
CA ASN A 250 33.24 -24.15 11.02
C ASN A 250 32.73 -23.27 9.89
N PRO A 251 33.57 -22.66 9.06
CA PRO A 251 33.15 -21.75 8.00
C PRO A 251 32.24 -22.40 6.96
N GLU A 252 32.38 -23.73 6.74
CA GLU A 252 31.58 -24.53 5.80
C GLU A 252 30.07 -24.61 6.15
N LEU A 253 29.68 -24.19 7.34
CA LEU A 253 28.26 -24.08 7.73
C LEU A 253 27.57 -22.82 7.16
N PHE A 254 28.38 -21.90 6.63
CA PHE A 254 27.90 -20.56 6.23
C PHE A 254 27.83 -20.39 4.70
N GLN A 255 27.63 -19.21 4.24
CA GLN A 255 27.50 -18.90 2.81
C GLN A 255 28.82 -19.09 2.08
N PHE A 256 28.81 -19.81 0.95
CA PHE A 256 29.91 -19.83 -0.01
C PHE A 256 29.62 -18.83 -1.14
N LYS A 257 30.47 -17.82 -1.30
CA LYS A 257 30.29 -16.72 -2.25
C LYS A 257 31.66 -16.36 -2.84
N ASN A 258 31.77 -16.25 -4.15
CA ASN A 258 33.00 -15.85 -4.86
C ASN A 258 34.25 -16.68 -4.45
N GLY A 259 34.09 -17.99 -4.37
CA GLY A 259 35.18 -18.92 -4.08
C GLY A 259 35.62 -19.03 -2.61
N LYS A 260 34.90 -18.38 -1.68
CA LYS A 260 35.23 -18.43 -0.24
C LYS A 260 33.99 -18.50 0.64
N TRP A 261 34.17 -19.03 1.86
CA TRP A 261 33.15 -19.00 2.89
C TRP A 261 33.07 -17.61 3.53
N VAL A 262 31.86 -17.09 3.70
CA VAL A 262 31.61 -15.78 4.30
C VAL A 262 30.46 -15.83 5.33
N CYS A 263 30.48 -14.91 6.28
CA CYS A 263 29.43 -14.74 7.29
C CYS A 263 29.05 -13.24 7.38
N GLU A 264 28.40 -12.76 6.36
CA GLU A 264 27.85 -11.40 6.29
C GLU A 264 26.57 -11.29 7.13
N GLU A 265 26.08 -10.07 7.40
CA GLU A 265 25.00 -9.84 8.34
C GLU A 265 23.70 -10.61 7.99
N ARG A 266 23.38 -10.69 6.71
CA ARG A 266 22.16 -11.37 6.21
C ARG A 266 22.45 -12.62 5.39
N SER A 267 23.65 -13.23 5.56
CA SER A 267 24.02 -14.45 4.86
C SER A 267 23.17 -15.65 5.30
N GLN A 268 22.64 -16.38 4.34
CA GLN A 268 22.04 -17.68 4.59
C GLN A 268 23.11 -18.71 5.03
N ARG A 269 22.68 -19.78 5.67
CA ARG A 269 23.56 -20.92 5.98
C ARG A 269 23.67 -21.83 4.76
N CYS A 270 24.65 -22.73 4.77
CA CYS A 270 24.85 -23.71 3.70
C CYS A 270 23.79 -24.81 3.77
N LEU A 271 22.74 -24.71 2.95
CA LEU A 271 21.58 -25.61 3.01
C LEU A 271 21.87 -27.03 2.60
N SER A 272 22.92 -27.27 1.79
CA SER A 272 23.35 -28.61 1.42
C SER A 272 24.24 -29.29 2.47
N ASN A 273 24.71 -28.53 3.49
CA ASN A 273 25.57 -29.10 4.53
C ASN A 273 24.74 -29.99 5.51
N PRO A 274 25.04 -31.30 5.65
CA PRO A 274 24.27 -32.19 6.52
C PRO A 274 24.23 -31.76 7.99
N ARG A 275 25.27 -31.10 8.48
CA ARG A 275 25.34 -30.60 9.86
C ARG A 275 24.41 -29.42 10.07
N VAL A 276 24.31 -28.48 9.11
CA VAL A 276 23.34 -27.38 9.13
C VAL A 276 21.92 -27.92 9.15
N ARG A 277 21.63 -28.89 8.28
CA ARG A 277 20.28 -29.53 8.22
C ARG A 277 19.91 -30.14 9.56
N ARG A 278 20.81 -30.91 10.19
CA ARG A 278 20.57 -31.49 11.52
C ARG A 278 20.36 -30.41 12.57
N MET A 279 21.21 -29.40 12.64
CA MET A 279 21.11 -28.32 13.64
C MET A 279 19.81 -27.55 13.51
N VAL A 280 19.36 -27.28 12.27
CA VAL A 280 18.08 -26.59 12.03
C VAL A 280 16.89 -27.50 12.42
N ALA A 281 16.92 -28.78 12.03
CA ALA A 281 15.85 -29.72 12.39
C ALA A 281 15.72 -29.90 13.90
N ASP A 282 16.84 -30.11 14.62
CA ASP A 282 16.86 -30.28 16.06
C ASP A 282 16.38 -29.03 16.78
N TYR A 283 16.82 -27.84 16.36
CA TYR A 283 16.37 -26.57 16.91
C TYR A 283 14.85 -26.35 16.68
N VAL A 284 14.36 -26.57 15.47
CA VAL A 284 12.92 -26.41 15.17
C VAL A 284 12.10 -27.45 15.94
N ALA A 285 12.59 -28.70 16.08
CA ALA A 285 11.93 -29.72 16.88
C ALA A 285 11.90 -29.37 18.38
N GLU A 286 12.97 -28.81 18.91
CA GLU A 286 13.00 -28.28 20.27
C GLU A 286 11.95 -27.18 20.47
N MET A 287 11.92 -26.19 19.58
CA MET A 287 10.93 -25.10 19.64
C MET A 287 9.50 -25.63 19.50
N ALA A 288 9.24 -26.59 18.61
CA ALA A 288 7.93 -27.18 18.42
C ALA A 288 7.41 -27.96 19.67
N ARG A 289 8.31 -28.59 20.45
CA ARG A 289 7.92 -29.24 21.73
C ARG A 289 7.39 -28.26 22.75
N TYR A 290 7.77 -27.01 22.63
CA TYR A 290 7.23 -25.95 23.50
C TYR A 290 5.81 -25.53 23.11
N GLY A 291 5.27 -26.02 22.02
CA GLY A 291 3.96 -25.69 21.48
C GLY A 291 3.97 -24.40 20.65
N GLY A 292 2.85 -24.15 19.97
CA GLY A 292 2.67 -23.04 19.05
C GLY A 292 3.13 -23.33 17.63
N ARG A 293 2.88 -22.38 16.73
CA ARG A 293 3.26 -22.46 15.33
C ARG A 293 4.69 -21.95 15.12
N TYR A 294 5.56 -22.74 14.52
CA TYR A 294 6.94 -22.35 14.25
C TYR A 294 7.22 -22.26 12.74
N SER A 295 7.76 -21.11 12.28
CA SER A 295 8.09 -20.92 10.86
C SER A 295 9.54 -21.33 10.57
N ILE A 296 9.73 -22.14 9.54
CA ILE A 296 11.05 -22.45 8.96
C ILE A 296 11.38 -21.34 7.97
N SER A 297 11.95 -20.24 8.46
CA SER A 297 12.18 -19.02 7.69
C SER A 297 13.65 -18.73 7.45
N TYR A 298 13.93 -18.16 6.28
CA TYR A 298 15.27 -17.73 5.86
C TYR A 298 15.54 -16.28 6.28
N HIS A 299 16.81 -15.88 6.31
CA HIS A 299 17.17 -14.48 6.50
C HIS A 299 16.55 -13.59 5.41
N ASP A 300 16.18 -12.37 5.78
CA ASP A 300 15.76 -11.33 4.85
C ASP A 300 16.94 -10.84 4.01
N SER A 301 17.22 -11.57 2.93
CA SER A 301 18.35 -11.33 2.05
C SER A 301 18.02 -11.63 0.60
N THR A 302 18.50 -10.77 -0.29
CA THR A 302 18.36 -10.95 -1.75
C THR A 302 19.59 -11.61 -2.38
N ASP A 303 20.78 -11.56 -1.74
CA ASP A 303 22.05 -12.03 -2.29
C ASP A 303 22.84 -12.96 -1.35
N GLY A 304 22.28 -13.26 -0.20
CA GLY A 304 22.93 -14.05 0.85
C GLY A 304 22.92 -15.56 0.66
N TRP A 305 22.50 -16.10 -0.49
CA TRP A 305 22.39 -17.55 -0.72
C TRP A 305 23.73 -18.21 -0.94
N CYS A 306 23.89 -19.42 -0.39
CA CYS A 306 25.10 -20.19 -0.54
C CYS A 306 25.23 -20.78 -1.95
N MET A 307 26.33 -20.49 -2.63
CA MET A 307 26.62 -20.93 -4.00
C MET A 307 27.71 -22.02 -4.04
N CYS A 308 27.80 -22.86 -3.00
CA CYS A 308 28.70 -24.02 -3.05
C CYS A 308 28.14 -25.08 -4.03
N PRO A 309 29.00 -26.00 -4.54
CA PRO A 309 28.56 -27.03 -5.48
C PRO A 309 27.37 -27.86 -4.98
N GLY A 310 27.31 -28.14 -3.68
CA GLY A 310 26.18 -28.87 -3.07
C GLY A 310 24.87 -28.12 -3.10
N CYS A 311 24.86 -26.82 -2.77
CA CYS A 311 23.66 -25.97 -2.85
C CYS A 311 23.22 -25.75 -4.30
N ILE A 312 24.17 -25.56 -5.23
CA ILE A 312 23.86 -25.48 -6.66
C ILE A 312 23.21 -26.77 -7.14
N ALA A 313 23.79 -27.92 -6.83
CA ALA A 313 23.23 -29.23 -7.21
C ALA A 313 21.82 -29.43 -6.62
N MET A 314 21.61 -29.07 -5.35
CA MET A 314 20.32 -29.20 -4.66
C MET A 314 19.20 -28.31 -5.28
N GLY A 315 19.57 -27.10 -5.75
CA GLY A 315 18.63 -26.15 -6.36
C GLY A 315 18.55 -26.26 -7.90
N THR A 316 19.22 -27.24 -8.54
CA THR A 316 19.24 -27.40 -10.00
C THR A 316 18.25 -28.45 -10.46
N VAL A 317 17.32 -28.06 -11.32
CA VAL A 317 16.33 -28.93 -11.97
C VAL A 317 16.44 -28.74 -13.49
N ASN A 318 16.58 -29.84 -14.22
CA ASN A 318 16.75 -29.81 -15.69
C ASN A 318 17.88 -28.86 -16.15
N GLY A 319 18.99 -28.82 -15.42
CA GLY A 319 20.18 -28.01 -15.73
C GLY A 319 20.01 -26.51 -15.37
N LYS A 320 18.91 -26.10 -14.77
CA LYS A 320 18.67 -24.71 -14.35
C LYS A 320 18.60 -24.61 -12.83
N PHE A 321 19.47 -23.78 -12.26
CA PHE A 321 19.46 -23.47 -10.83
C PHE A 321 18.36 -22.43 -10.51
N SER A 322 17.65 -22.63 -9.40
CA SER A 322 16.72 -21.66 -8.86
C SER A 322 16.70 -21.64 -7.33
N ILE A 323 16.52 -20.46 -6.75
CA ILE A 323 16.39 -20.28 -5.30
C ILE A 323 15.11 -20.94 -4.76
N PRO A 324 13.93 -20.81 -5.42
CA PRO A 324 12.74 -21.53 -5.00
C PRO A 324 12.95 -23.05 -4.86
N ASP A 325 13.60 -23.70 -5.84
CA ASP A 325 13.88 -25.13 -5.79
C ASP A 325 14.77 -25.49 -4.60
N LEU A 326 15.84 -24.72 -4.38
CA LEU A 326 16.75 -24.91 -3.25
C LEU A 326 16.04 -24.74 -1.89
N ALA A 327 15.32 -23.63 -1.72
CA ALA A 327 14.70 -23.26 -0.45
C ALA A 327 13.56 -24.23 -0.08
N HIS A 328 12.62 -24.48 -0.99
CA HIS A 328 11.46 -25.31 -0.68
C HIS A 328 11.82 -26.79 -0.54
N ARG A 329 12.83 -27.30 -1.25
CA ARG A 329 13.38 -28.63 -1.00
C ARG A 329 13.91 -28.73 0.42
N PHE A 330 14.76 -27.79 0.84
CA PHE A 330 15.30 -27.77 2.19
C PHE A 330 14.22 -27.70 3.27
N SER A 331 13.27 -26.77 3.15
CA SER A 331 12.19 -26.59 4.13
C SER A 331 11.31 -27.84 4.25
N SER A 332 11.00 -28.51 3.11
CA SER A 332 10.25 -29.76 3.09
C SER A 332 10.97 -30.89 3.83
N GLU A 333 12.27 -31.04 3.59
CA GLU A 333 13.09 -32.05 4.24
C GLU A 333 13.23 -31.79 5.75
N ILE A 334 13.43 -30.53 6.17
CA ILE A 334 13.44 -30.16 7.59
C ILE A 334 12.10 -30.45 8.25
N ALA A 335 10.98 -30.05 7.63
CA ALA A 335 9.65 -30.34 8.16
C ALA A 335 9.43 -31.84 8.35
N GLY A 336 9.81 -32.68 7.37
CA GLY A 336 9.75 -34.14 7.49
C GLY A 336 10.58 -34.70 8.64
N GLU A 337 11.77 -34.14 8.89
CA GLU A 337 12.63 -34.52 10.01
C GLU A 337 12.00 -34.16 11.37
N VAL A 338 11.46 -32.93 11.46
CA VAL A 338 10.80 -32.44 12.68
C VAL A 338 9.56 -33.28 12.99
N TYR A 339 8.72 -33.61 12.00
CA TYR A 339 7.51 -34.43 12.20
C TYR A 339 7.81 -35.87 12.66
N ARG A 340 9.00 -36.40 12.36
CA ARG A 340 9.44 -37.68 12.94
C ARG A 340 9.75 -37.56 14.42
N GLN A 341 10.25 -36.40 14.87
CA GLN A 341 10.62 -36.15 16.27
C GLN A 341 9.42 -35.64 17.10
N VAL A 342 8.56 -34.82 16.48
CA VAL A 342 7.40 -34.15 17.09
C VAL A 342 6.22 -34.27 16.13
N PRO A 343 5.45 -35.38 16.18
CA PRO A 343 4.39 -35.66 15.19
C PRO A 343 3.30 -34.59 15.10
N ASP A 344 2.99 -33.94 16.22
CA ASP A 344 1.92 -32.93 16.34
C ASP A 344 2.45 -31.49 16.23
N ALA A 345 3.69 -31.30 15.76
CA ALA A 345 4.26 -29.97 15.57
C ALA A 345 3.39 -29.11 14.64
N GLU A 346 3.11 -27.87 15.02
CA GLU A 346 2.55 -26.88 14.11
C GLU A 346 3.68 -26.11 13.41
N LEU A 347 3.95 -26.45 12.16
CA LEU A 347 5.03 -25.85 11.37
C LEU A 347 4.46 -25.02 10.22
N SER A 348 5.22 -24.00 9.80
CA SER A 348 4.95 -23.23 8.58
C SER A 348 6.23 -22.91 7.83
N VAL A 349 6.07 -22.58 6.56
CA VAL A 349 7.13 -22.06 5.67
C VAL A 349 6.65 -20.77 5.03
N ASP A 350 7.58 -19.88 4.72
CA ASP A 350 7.26 -18.60 4.08
C ASP A 350 7.53 -18.69 2.57
N MET A 351 6.65 -18.04 1.79
CA MET A 351 6.83 -17.78 0.36
C MET A 351 7.14 -16.30 0.20
N TYR A 352 8.42 -15.96 0.25
CA TYR A 352 8.86 -14.57 0.35
C TYR A 352 9.98 -14.24 -0.62
N SER A 353 10.02 -13.02 -1.13
CA SER A 353 11.11 -12.47 -1.93
C SER A 353 11.56 -13.43 -3.06
N GLN A 354 12.82 -13.86 -3.06
CA GLN A 354 13.40 -14.72 -4.11
C GLN A 354 12.88 -16.16 -4.12
N PHE A 355 12.34 -16.65 -3.01
CA PHE A 355 11.76 -17.99 -2.90
C PHE A 355 10.22 -17.99 -2.84
N ARG A 356 9.57 -16.89 -3.29
CA ARG A 356 8.11 -16.78 -3.34
C ARG A 356 7.48 -17.62 -4.44
N SER A 357 8.16 -17.73 -5.59
CA SER A 357 7.61 -18.43 -6.75
C SER A 357 7.58 -19.95 -6.55
N ILE A 358 6.65 -20.61 -7.24
CA ILE A 358 6.50 -22.07 -7.22
C ILE A 358 7.79 -22.73 -7.75
N PRO A 359 8.38 -23.74 -7.03
CA PRO A 359 9.50 -24.51 -7.52
C PRO A 359 9.19 -25.24 -8.81
N SER A 360 10.21 -25.39 -9.65
CA SER A 360 10.12 -26.21 -10.86
C SER A 360 10.20 -27.71 -10.57
N ASP A 361 10.80 -28.08 -9.44
CA ASP A 361 10.93 -29.44 -8.95
C ASP A 361 9.61 -30.02 -8.46
N LYS A 362 9.08 -30.97 -9.21
CA LYS A 362 7.84 -31.69 -8.86
C LYS A 362 8.06 -32.86 -7.89
N THR A 363 9.31 -33.15 -7.51
CA THR A 363 9.64 -34.20 -6.54
C THR A 363 9.65 -33.71 -5.09
N ILE A 364 9.52 -32.40 -4.85
CA ILE A 364 9.41 -31.84 -3.51
C ILE A 364 8.11 -32.35 -2.87
N HIS A 365 8.24 -32.96 -1.70
CA HIS A 365 7.09 -33.46 -0.95
C HIS A 365 6.49 -32.35 -0.08
N TYR A 366 5.21 -32.05 -0.27
CA TYR A 366 4.47 -31.08 0.53
C TYR A 366 3.61 -31.81 1.57
N ASP A 367 4.07 -31.89 2.84
CA ASP A 367 3.31 -32.49 3.92
C ASP A 367 2.04 -31.67 4.20
N LYS A 368 0.89 -32.33 4.26
CA LYS A 368 -0.42 -31.66 4.48
C LYS A 368 -0.57 -31.00 5.85
N ARG A 369 0.28 -31.37 6.82
CA ARG A 369 0.31 -30.74 8.15
C ARG A 369 1.03 -29.39 8.12
N LEU A 370 1.98 -29.24 7.18
CA LEU A 370 2.80 -28.05 7.04
C LEU A 370 1.93 -26.88 6.54
N GLY A 371 1.92 -25.81 7.30
CA GLY A 371 1.32 -24.54 6.90
C GLY A 371 2.23 -23.74 5.99
N ALA A 372 1.68 -22.78 5.30
CA ALA A 372 2.40 -21.87 4.42
C ALA A 372 1.98 -20.42 4.66
N THR A 373 2.90 -19.47 4.52
CA THR A 373 2.59 -18.04 4.59
C THR A 373 3.05 -17.38 3.29
N TYR A 374 2.12 -16.92 2.48
CA TYR A 374 2.40 -16.22 1.24
C TYR A 374 2.60 -14.72 1.50
N CYS A 375 3.71 -14.16 1.02
CA CYS A 375 4.13 -12.79 1.27
C CYS A 375 4.11 -11.95 -0.03
N PRO A 376 2.98 -11.36 -0.44
CA PRO A 376 2.86 -10.53 -1.64
C PRO A 376 3.34 -9.09 -1.40
N HIS A 377 4.52 -8.89 -0.81
CA HIS A 377 4.97 -7.58 -0.29
C HIS A 377 5.03 -6.43 -1.32
N GLN A 378 4.93 -6.74 -2.61
CA GLN A 378 4.91 -5.74 -3.69
C GLN A 378 3.55 -5.61 -4.37
N ARG A 379 2.48 -6.19 -3.80
CA ARG A 379 1.14 -6.02 -4.34
C ARG A 379 0.64 -4.58 -4.22
N CYS A 380 -0.36 -4.22 -5.00
CA CYS A 380 -1.07 -2.95 -4.87
C CYS A 380 -2.09 -3.03 -3.73
N TYR A 381 -2.09 -2.03 -2.84
CA TYR A 381 -3.03 -1.88 -1.72
C TYR A 381 -4.15 -0.86 -1.98
N VAL A 382 -4.27 -0.34 -3.20
CA VAL A 382 -5.43 0.46 -3.65
C VAL A 382 -6.52 -0.45 -4.20
N HIS A 383 -6.09 -1.55 -4.85
CA HIS A 383 -6.99 -2.51 -5.49
C HIS A 383 -7.04 -3.81 -4.69
N PRO A 384 -8.17 -4.53 -4.70
CA PRO A 384 -8.28 -5.78 -3.97
C PRO A 384 -7.28 -6.82 -4.48
N PHE A 385 -6.94 -7.79 -3.61
CA PHE A 385 -6.03 -8.87 -3.93
C PHE A 385 -6.57 -9.75 -5.08
N ALA A 386 -7.89 -9.97 -5.11
CA ALA A 386 -8.58 -10.75 -6.14
C ALA A 386 -9.84 -10.01 -6.60
N GLY A 387 -10.19 -10.12 -7.89
CA GLY A 387 -11.41 -9.52 -8.42
C GLY A 387 -11.23 -8.84 -9.79
N LYS A 388 -12.27 -8.17 -10.27
CA LYS A 388 -12.28 -7.54 -11.61
C LYS A 388 -11.34 -6.34 -11.72
N ASP A 389 -11.16 -5.60 -10.63
CA ASP A 389 -10.35 -4.37 -10.60
C ASP A 389 -8.94 -4.63 -10.05
N SER A 390 -8.48 -5.88 -10.11
CA SER A 390 -7.22 -6.33 -9.52
C SER A 390 -6.13 -6.69 -10.53
N ASP A 391 -6.18 -6.17 -11.76
CA ASP A 391 -5.19 -6.51 -12.79
C ASP A 391 -3.74 -6.30 -12.35
N CYS A 392 -3.47 -5.26 -11.56
CA CYS A 392 -2.15 -5.02 -10.97
C CYS A 392 -1.74 -6.08 -9.93
N ASN A 393 -2.70 -6.81 -9.35
CA ASN A 393 -2.48 -7.88 -8.37
C ASN A 393 -2.60 -9.29 -8.97
N LYS A 394 -2.97 -9.42 -10.24
CA LYS A 394 -3.25 -10.69 -10.92
C LYS A 394 -2.16 -11.73 -10.70
N ARG A 395 -0.89 -11.34 -10.89
CA ARG A 395 0.26 -12.24 -10.68
C ARG A 395 0.32 -12.79 -9.26
N PHE A 396 0.13 -11.93 -8.27
CA PHE A 396 0.17 -12.35 -6.86
C PHE A 396 -0.99 -13.29 -6.52
N HIS A 397 -2.16 -13.02 -7.07
CA HIS A 397 -3.33 -13.90 -6.92
C HIS A 397 -3.11 -15.26 -7.59
N GLU A 398 -2.56 -15.31 -8.80
CA GLU A 398 -2.23 -16.56 -9.50
C GLU A 398 -1.18 -17.39 -8.75
N GLU A 399 -0.11 -16.76 -8.23
CA GLU A 399 0.89 -17.42 -7.39
C GLU A 399 0.26 -17.98 -6.10
N PHE A 400 -0.58 -17.20 -5.41
CA PHE A 400 -1.29 -17.63 -4.21
C PHE A 400 -2.18 -18.86 -4.47
N GLU A 401 -2.98 -18.83 -5.54
CA GLU A 401 -3.84 -19.95 -5.92
C GLU A 401 -3.03 -21.21 -6.28
N ALA A 402 -1.85 -21.05 -6.84
CA ALA A 402 -0.95 -22.18 -7.10
C ALA A 402 -0.40 -22.78 -5.81
N TRP A 403 0.02 -21.95 -4.84
CA TRP A 403 0.47 -22.40 -3.53
C TRP A 403 -0.65 -23.05 -2.70
N ARG A 404 -1.88 -22.50 -2.74
CA ARG A 404 -3.05 -23.04 -2.04
C ARG A 404 -3.39 -24.47 -2.45
N LYS A 405 -3.07 -24.87 -3.68
CA LYS A 405 -3.22 -26.26 -4.13
C LYS A 405 -2.22 -27.22 -3.47
N LEU A 406 -1.07 -26.72 -3.06
CA LEU A 406 0.00 -27.50 -2.43
C LEU A 406 -0.12 -27.53 -0.90
N TYR A 407 -0.55 -26.43 -0.30
CA TYR A 407 -0.67 -26.24 1.14
C TYR A 407 -2.13 -25.98 1.54
N PRO A 408 -2.86 -26.95 2.13
CA PRO A 408 -4.23 -26.74 2.59
C PRO A 408 -4.35 -25.68 3.68
N LYS A 409 -3.31 -25.55 4.54
CA LYS A 409 -3.22 -24.52 5.58
C LYS A 409 -2.34 -23.37 5.06
N ILE A 410 -2.96 -22.42 4.37
CA ILE A 410 -2.25 -21.27 3.83
C ILE A 410 -2.67 -19.98 4.53
N GLY A 411 -1.70 -19.14 4.83
CA GLY A 411 -1.85 -17.78 5.31
C GLY A 411 -1.34 -16.74 4.32
N ILE A 412 -1.59 -15.48 4.62
CA ILE A 412 -1.05 -14.33 3.90
C ILE A 412 -0.36 -13.39 4.89
N PHE A 413 0.80 -12.89 4.51
CA PHE A 413 1.52 -11.84 5.23
C PHE A 413 1.38 -10.57 4.41
N ASP A 414 0.50 -9.66 4.86
CA ASP A 414 0.18 -8.41 4.20
C ASP A 414 1.04 -7.24 4.67
N TYR A 415 1.04 -6.16 3.89
CA TYR A 415 1.89 -5.00 4.10
C TYR A 415 1.13 -3.69 3.86
N TYR A 416 -0.11 -3.58 4.38
CA TYR A 416 -0.90 -2.36 4.26
C TYR A 416 -0.17 -1.14 4.84
N CYS A 417 0.46 -1.30 6.00
CA CYS A 417 1.25 -0.22 6.59
C CYS A 417 2.52 0.10 5.80
N SER A 418 3.13 -0.91 5.16
CA SER A 418 4.36 -0.76 4.40
C SER A 418 4.16 -0.16 2.99
N ALA A 419 2.91 0.05 2.57
CA ALA A 419 2.58 0.75 1.32
C ALA A 419 2.91 2.26 1.35
N ARG A 420 3.63 2.73 2.37
CA ARG A 420 4.01 4.13 2.61
C ARG A 420 2.87 5.12 2.48
N SER A 421 1.69 4.69 2.88
CA SER A 421 0.47 5.47 2.83
C SER A 421 -0.18 5.55 4.21
N PRO A 422 0.49 6.14 5.22
CA PRO A 422 -0.08 6.31 6.54
C PRO A 422 -1.35 7.16 6.46
N TYR A 423 -2.34 6.80 7.28
CA TYR A 423 -3.66 7.42 7.29
C TYR A 423 -4.47 7.21 6.00
N ALA A 424 -4.14 6.18 5.20
CA ALA A 424 -4.96 5.81 4.05
C ALA A 424 -6.22 5.04 4.48
N PRO A 425 -7.36 5.22 3.78
CA PRO A 425 -8.61 4.53 4.10
C PRO A 425 -8.64 3.12 3.48
N PHE A 426 -7.83 2.22 4.03
CA PHE A 426 -7.72 0.84 3.56
C PHE A 426 -8.93 -0.03 3.92
N GLU A 427 -9.83 0.43 4.77
CA GLU A 427 -11.00 -0.28 5.28
C GLU A 427 -11.84 -0.91 4.15
N TYR A 428 -11.98 -0.20 3.04
CA TYR A 428 -12.86 -0.58 1.94
C TYR A 428 -12.24 -1.62 1.01
N VAL A 429 -10.98 -1.47 0.65
CA VAL A 429 -10.27 -2.48 -0.14
C VAL A 429 -10.07 -3.76 0.67
N PHE A 430 -9.83 -3.63 1.97
CA PHE A 430 -9.71 -4.77 2.87
C PHE A 430 -11.03 -5.55 3.01
N ALA A 431 -12.18 -4.89 2.95
CA ALA A 431 -13.48 -5.58 2.97
C ALA A 431 -13.62 -6.57 1.80
N GLU A 432 -13.12 -6.22 0.62
CA GLU A 432 -13.09 -7.15 -0.51
C GLU A 432 -12.05 -8.26 -0.33
N ASP A 433 -10.89 -7.94 0.24
CA ASP A 433 -9.86 -8.93 0.56
C ASP A 433 -10.35 -9.92 1.63
N ALA A 434 -11.04 -9.46 2.67
CA ALA A 434 -11.60 -10.31 3.72
C ALA A 434 -12.65 -11.32 3.18
N LYS A 435 -13.51 -10.89 2.25
CA LYS A 435 -14.44 -11.79 1.56
C LYS A 435 -13.71 -12.87 0.76
N PHE A 436 -12.61 -12.48 0.09
CA PHE A 436 -11.76 -13.44 -0.60
C PHE A 436 -11.12 -14.42 0.40
N TYR A 437 -10.60 -13.93 1.54
CA TYR A 437 -9.98 -14.76 2.58
C TYR A 437 -10.98 -15.79 3.16
N LYS A 438 -12.21 -15.38 3.44
CA LYS A 438 -13.30 -16.27 3.82
C LYS A 438 -13.56 -17.34 2.75
N LYS A 439 -13.70 -16.92 1.49
CA LYS A 439 -13.97 -17.84 0.35
C LYS A 439 -12.90 -18.92 0.21
N VAL A 440 -11.63 -18.58 0.40
CA VAL A 440 -10.51 -19.53 0.28
C VAL A 440 -10.20 -20.26 1.58
N LYS A 441 -10.93 -19.97 2.67
CA LYS A 441 -10.69 -20.49 4.02
C LYS A 441 -9.26 -20.22 4.48
N LEU A 442 -8.84 -18.95 4.41
CA LEU A 442 -7.52 -18.53 4.84
C LEU A 442 -7.27 -18.92 6.29
N ASP A 443 -6.16 -19.65 6.57
CA ASP A 443 -5.82 -20.05 7.93
C ASP A 443 -5.29 -18.89 8.77
N THR A 444 -4.43 -18.07 8.19
CA THR A 444 -3.69 -17.01 8.89
C THR A 444 -3.62 -15.74 8.08
N TRP A 445 -3.92 -14.62 8.70
CA TRP A 445 -3.61 -13.28 8.21
C TRP A 445 -2.62 -12.60 9.14
N ILE A 446 -1.52 -12.08 8.58
CA ILE A 446 -0.48 -11.35 9.30
C ILE A 446 -0.34 -9.98 8.65
N GLU A 447 -0.31 -8.92 9.45
CA GLU A 447 0.01 -7.57 9.00
C GLU A 447 1.37 -7.13 9.55
N ASP A 448 2.23 -6.67 8.66
CA ASP A 448 3.50 -6.04 9.05
C ASP A 448 3.29 -4.61 9.53
N CYS A 449 3.27 -4.39 10.82
CA CYS A 449 3.13 -3.08 11.45
C CYS A 449 4.40 -2.70 12.24
N THR A 450 5.57 -2.88 11.60
CA THR A 450 6.89 -2.76 12.28
C THR A 450 7.61 -1.43 12.03
N TYR A 451 7.11 -0.56 11.15
CA TYR A 451 7.75 0.72 10.83
C TYR A 451 7.45 1.79 11.89
N ALA A 452 8.50 2.17 12.64
CA ALA A 452 8.39 3.12 13.75
C ALA A 452 8.31 4.59 13.32
N ASP A 453 8.82 4.93 12.15
CA ASP A 453 8.99 6.31 11.68
C ASP A 453 7.67 7.05 11.39
N VAL A 454 6.59 6.33 11.20
CA VAL A 454 5.27 6.89 10.85
C VAL A 454 4.13 6.45 11.79
N HIS A 455 4.42 5.71 12.85
CA HIS A 455 3.44 5.25 13.85
C HIS A 455 2.19 4.64 13.19
N TYR A 456 2.37 3.64 12.35
CA TYR A 456 1.31 3.11 11.48
C TYR A 456 0.08 2.63 12.22
N LEU A 457 0.22 1.98 13.37
CA LEU A 457 -0.91 1.54 14.16
C LEU A 457 -1.80 2.72 14.57
N HIS A 458 -1.17 3.82 15.03
CA HIS A 458 -1.88 5.04 15.42
C HIS A 458 -2.48 5.77 14.21
N SER A 459 -1.73 5.87 13.10
CA SER A 459 -2.20 6.56 11.91
C SER A 459 -3.36 5.85 11.23
N ASN A 460 -3.39 4.51 11.24
CA ASN A 460 -4.40 3.71 10.58
C ASN A 460 -5.32 2.96 11.57
N TRP A 461 -5.57 3.52 12.75
CA TRP A 461 -6.36 2.85 13.78
C TRP A 461 -7.76 2.42 13.31
N THR A 462 -8.41 3.21 12.44
CA THR A 462 -9.72 2.89 11.85
C THR A 462 -9.63 1.62 11.00
N PHE A 463 -8.59 1.51 10.18
CA PHE A 463 -8.32 0.31 9.39
C PHE A 463 -8.16 -0.93 10.28
N TYR A 464 -7.32 -0.87 11.31
CA TYR A 464 -7.08 -2.03 12.18
C TYR A 464 -8.32 -2.44 12.97
N TYR A 465 -9.13 -1.48 13.41
CA TYR A 465 -10.42 -1.79 14.04
C TYR A 465 -11.35 -2.51 13.06
N VAL A 466 -11.55 -1.97 11.85
CA VAL A 466 -12.41 -2.58 10.83
C VAL A 466 -11.87 -3.95 10.40
N ALA A 467 -10.55 -4.07 10.19
CA ALA A 467 -9.93 -5.35 9.85
C ALA A 467 -10.19 -6.41 10.92
N SER A 468 -10.13 -6.06 12.21
CA SER A 468 -10.44 -7.00 13.29
C SER A 468 -11.87 -7.56 13.21
N LYS A 469 -12.83 -6.73 12.81
CA LYS A 469 -14.24 -7.14 12.65
C LYS A 469 -14.45 -8.00 11.42
N LEU A 470 -13.85 -7.62 10.29
CA LEU A 470 -13.97 -8.33 9.00
C LEU A 470 -13.20 -9.67 8.97
N LEU A 471 -12.09 -9.79 9.70
CA LEU A 471 -11.39 -11.07 9.84
C LEU A 471 -12.13 -12.06 10.76
N TRP A 472 -12.96 -11.53 11.66
CA TRP A 472 -13.86 -12.34 12.48
C TRP A 472 -15.08 -12.79 11.69
N ASP A 473 -15.71 -11.87 10.96
CA ASP A 473 -16.90 -12.09 10.13
C ASP A 473 -16.83 -11.18 8.89
N ALA A 474 -16.42 -11.74 7.77
CA ALA A 474 -16.19 -11.02 6.52
C ALA A 474 -17.49 -10.60 5.79
N ASP A 475 -18.65 -11.10 6.23
CA ASP A 475 -19.95 -10.73 5.67
C ASP A 475 -20.49 -9.40 6.22
N GLN A 476 -19.80 -8.81 7.21
CA GLN A 476 -20.16 -7.50 7.74
C GLN A 476 -20.01 -6.40 6.68
N ASP A 477 -20.96 -5.48 6.70
CA ASP A 477 -20.98 -4.32 5.81
C ASP A 477 -20.01 -3.23 6.32
N VAL A 478 -18.95 -2.96 5.55
CA VAL A 478 -17.93 -1.97 5.91
C VAL A 478 -18.50 -0.55 6.08
N GLU A 479 -19.52 -0.17 5.29
CA GLU A 479 -20.16 1.15 5.41
C GLU A 479 -20.91 1.26 6.75
N LYS A 480 -21.56 0.20 7.18
CA LYS A 480 -22.24 0.14 8.50
C LYS A 480 -21.22 0.16 9.64
N LEU A 481 -20.10 -0.56 9.51
CA LEU A 481 -19.02 -0.53 10.50
C LEU A 481 -18.44 0.88 10.66
N MET A 482 -18.17 1.57 9.55
CA MET A 482 -17.67 2.94 9.56
C MET A 482 -18.71 3.94 10.07
N ASP A 483 -19.98 3.74 9.76
CA ASP A 483 -21.07 4.57 10.28
C ASP A 483 -21.25 4.42 11.80
N GLU A 484 -21.21 3.18 12.30
CA GLU A 484 -21.23 2.85 13.73
C GLU A 484 -20.01 3.45 14.44
N LEU A 485 -18.80 3.25 13.87
CA LEU A 485 -17.57 3.81 14.41
C LEU A 485 -17.70 5.33 14.57
N CYS A 486 -18.07 6.04 13.51
CA CYS A 486 -18.21 7.48 13.56
C CYS A 486 -19.29 7.92 14.57
N THR A 487 -20.42 7.21 14.63
CA THR A 487 -21.52 7.54 15.54
C THR A 487 -21.11 7.37 17.00
N MET A 488 -20.49 6.25 17.34
CA MET A 488 -20.15 5.95 18.74
C MET A 488 -18.89 6.66 19.22
N TYR A 489 -17.87 6.73 18.35
CA TYR A 489 -16.58 7.32 18.72
C TYR A 489 -16.63 8.84 18.78
N TYR A 490 -17.27 9.52 17.80
CA TYR A 490 -17.34 10.98 17.79
C TYR A 490 -18.64 11.55 18.41
N GLY A 491 -19.59 10.70 18.80
CA GLY A 491 -20.82 11.13 19.52
C GLY A 491 -21.52 12.32 18.84
N LYS A 492 -21.65 13.45 19.56
CA LYS A 492 -22.30 14.66 19.02
C LYS A 492 -21.58 15.31 17.82
N ALA A 493 -20.30 15.00 17.60
CA ALA A 493 -19.53 15.42 16.43
C ALA A 493 -19.57 14.41 15.28
N SER A 494 -20.39 13.36 15.36
CA SER A 494 -20.41 12.26 14.37
C SER A 494 -20.76 12.73 12.95
N ALA A 495 -21.68 13.66 12.78
CA ALA A 495 -22.11 14.11 11.45
C ALA A 495 -20.98 14.76 10.62
N PRO A 496 -20.24 15.76 11.11
CA PRO A 496 -19.08 16.29 10.39
C PRO A 496 -17.96 15.26 10.23
N MET A 497 -17.75 14.35 11.20
CA MET A 497 -16.71 13.32 11.08
C MET A 497 -17.08 12.24 10.05
N LYS A 498 -18.34 11.88 9.88
CA LYS A 498 -18.80 11.02 8.77
C LYS A 498 -18.51 11.67 7.41
N ARG A 499 -18.77 12.98 7.26
CA ARG A 499 -18.42 13.71 6.04
C ARG A 499 -16.91 13.74 5.82
N TYR A 500 -16.13 13.96 6.87
CA TYR A 500 -14.67 13.93 6.83
C TYR A 500 -14.15 12.58 6.33
N GLN A 501 -14.56 11.47 6.94
CA GLN A 501 -14.09 10.12 6.57
C GLN A 501 -14.51 9.74 5.14
N ARG A 502 -15.75 10.06 4.74
CA ARG A 502 -16.21 9.84 3.36
C ARG A 502 -15.39 10.62 2.36
N PHE A 503 -15.13 11.90 2.62
CA PHE A 503 -14.35 12.73 1.71
C PHE A 503 -12.86 12.32 1.69
N ARG A 504 -12.29 11.88 2.81
CA ARG A 504 -10.96 11.27 2.85
C ARG A 504 -10.88 10.05 1.91
N ARG A 505 -11.90 9.19 1.94
CA ARG A 505 -12.02 8.05 1.02
C ARG A 505 -12.10 8.50 -0.44
N GLU A 506 -13.00 9.42 -0.78
CA GLU A 506 -13.16 9.95 -2.15
C GLU A 506 -11.84 10.48 -2.71
N LEU A 507 -11.08 11.23 -1.91
CA LEU A 507 -9.77 11.74 -2.28
C LEU A 507 -8.74 10.62 -2.51
N TRP A 508 -8.75 9.58 -1.68
CA TRP A 508 -7.88 8.44 -1.85
C TRP A 508 -8.22 7.64 -3.11
N GLU A 509 -9.47 7.31 -3.33
CA GLU A 509 -9.93 6.54 -4.49
C GLU A 509 -9.68 7.27 -5.81
N SER A 510 -9.86 8.60 -5.82
CA SER A 510 -9.61 9.44 -7.01
C SER A 510 -8.14 9.80 -7.23
N ALA A 511 -7.27 9.61 -6.24
CA ALA A 511 -5.85 9.91 -6.40
C ALA A 511 -5.21 8.96 -7.43
N PRO A 512 -4.31 9.46 -8.29
CA PRO A 512 -3.67 8.64 -9.32
C PRO A 512 -2.60 7.70 -8.75
N GLY A 513 -2.27 6.64 -9.48
CA GLY A 513 -1.19 5.70 -9.18
C GLY A 513 -1.58 4.57 -8.22
N HIS A 514 -0.59 3.79 -7.83
CA HIS A 514 -0.72 2.62 -6.96
C HIS A 514 -0.11 2.88 -5.59
N ALA A 515 -0.52 2.12 -4.57
CA ALA A 515 0.14 2.07 -3.27
C ALA A 515 0.84 0.70 -3.13
N LEU A 516 2.16 0.71 -3.19
CA LEU A 516 3.01 -0.48 -3.20
C LEU A 516 4.02 -0.42 -2.04
N TYR A 517 4.47 -1.57 -1.56
CA TYR A 517 5.60 -1.64 -0.62
C TYR A 517 6.82 -0.91 -1.20
N GLY A 518 7.33 0.08 -0.46
CA GLY A 518 8.43 0.93 -0.93
C GLY A 518 8.13 1.72 -2.22
N GLY A 519 6.86 1.81 -2.60
CA GLY A 519 6.39 2.56 -3.77
C GLY A 519 6.16 4.05 -3.48
N PRO A 520 5.63 4.77 -4.48
CA PRO A 520 5.35 6.19 -4.36
C PRO A 520 4.33 6.49 -3.27
N ASN A 521 4.46 7.67 -2.68
CA ASN A 521 3.55 8.13 -1.63
C ASN A 521 2.25 8.68 -2.24
N ARG A 522 1.28 7.80 -2.51
CA ARG A 522 -0.03 8.15 -3.08
C ARG A 522 -0.77 9.24 -2.29
N ILE A 523 -0.63 9.27 -0.96
CA ILE A 523 -1.32 10.26 -0.12
C ILE A 523 -0.95 11.71 -0.45
N GLY A 524 0.23 11.94 -1.03
CA GLY A 524 0.63 13.28 -1.48
C GLY A 524 -0.25 13.85 -2.59
N TYR A 525 -0.93 12.99 -3.34
CA TYR A 525 -1.86 13.40 -4.41
C TYR A 525 -3.29 13.62 -3.93
N CYS A 526 -3.64 13.11 -2.74
CA CYS A 526 -4.97 13.29 -2.16
C CYS A 526 -5.27 14.76 -1.84
N LEU A 527 -4.24 15.55 -1.51
CA LEU A 527 -4.37 17.01 -1.26
C LEU A 527 -3.68 17.83 -2.37
N SER A 528 -3.74 17.37 -3.62
CA SER A 528 -3.22 18.12 -4.77
C SER A 528 -3.94 19.48 -4.95
N SER A 529 -5.21 19.56 -4.55
CA SER A 529 -6.03 20.75 -4.55
C SER A 529 -6.10 21.42 -3.16
N PRO A 530 -5.86 22.73 -3.05
CA PRO A 530 -6.08 23.50 -1.83
C PRO A 530 -7.54 23.41 -1.31
N GLU A 531 -8.52 23.27 -2.21
CA GLU A 531 -9.92 23.15 -1.84
C GLU A 531 -10.21 21.81 -1.14
N ALA A 532 -9.50 20.74 -1.50
CA ALA A 532 -9.61 19.45 -0.83
C ALA A 532 -9.16 19.55 0.65
N GLU A 533 -8.03 20.19 0.92
CA GLU A 533 -7.58 20.44 2.30
C GLU A 533 -8.56 21.30 3.07
N LYS A 534 -9.05 22.40 2.46
CA LYS A 534 -10.04 23.31 3.08
C LYS A 534 -11.34 22.58 3.46
N ARG A 535 -11.85 21.70 2.60
CA ARG A 535 -13.06 20.92 2.85
C ARG A 535 -12.88 19.93 4.01
N LEU A 536 -11.74 19.25 4.11
CA LEU A 536 -11.41 18.38 5.25
C LEU A 536 -11.34 19.19 6.55
N ARG A 537 -10.64 20.33 6.54
CA ARG A 537 -10.50 21.21 7.72
C ARG A 537 -11.83 21.82 8.17
N ALA A 538 -12.72 22.13 7.25
CA ALA A 538 -14.06 22.63 7.60
C ALA A 538 -14.84 21.58 8.41
N SER A 539 -14.77 20.31 8.03
CA SER A 539 -15.39 19.22 8.78
C SER A 539 -14.79 19.06 10.18
N LEU A 540 -13.46 19.15 10.31
CA LEU A 540 -12.79 19.09 11.62
C LEU A 540 -13.12 20.28 12.50
N ALA A 541 -13.19 21.49 11.94
CA ALA A 541 -13.56 22.70 12.68
C ALA A 541 -15.01 22.62 13.22
N GLU A 542 -15.96 22.16 12.40
CA GLU A 542 -17.34 21.93 12.82
C GLU A 542 -17.41 20.85 13.92
N ALA A 543 -16.63 19.75 13.77
CA ALA A 543 -16.56 18.70 14.79
C ALA A 543 -16.06 19.25 16.13
N ARG A 544 -15.00 20.09 16.12
CA ARG A 544 -14.50 20.77 17.32
C ARG A 544 -15.53 21.71 17.95
N GLN A 545 -16.25 22.45 17.12
CA GLN A 545 -17.33 23.34 17.61
C GLN A 545 -18.41 22.53 18.34
N LEU A 546 -18.85 21.42 17.76
CA LEU A 546 -19.84 20.53 18.38
C LEU A 546 -19.29 19.83 19.62
N ALA A 547 -17.99 19.54 19.66
CA ALA A 547 -17.34 18.97 20.85
C ALA A 547 -17.40 19.94 22.04
N GLY A 548 -17.29 21.26 21.82
CA GLY A 548 -17.30 22.25 22.88
C GLY A 548 -16.20 21.98 23.93
N GLY A 549 -16.57 21.85 25.20
CA GLY A 549 -15.62 21.56 26.30
C GLY A 549 -15.34 20.08 26.58
N ASP A 550 -15.84 19.16 25.76
CA ASP A 550 -15.63 17.72 25.95
C ASP A 550 -14.18 17.34 25.62
N LYS A 551 -13.36 17.17 26.67
CA LYS A 551 -11.93 16.88 26.53
C LYS A 551 -11.62 15.56 25.84
N ILE A 552 -12.44 14.52 26.03
CA ILE A 552 -12.25 13.22 25.39
C ILE A 552 -12.55 13.36 23.88
N LEU A 553 -13.66 13.97 23.54
CA LEU A 553 -14.05 14.15 22.15
C LEU A 553 -13.07 15.05 21.38
N LEU A 554 -12.55 16.12 22.02
CA LEU A 554 -11.50 16.96 21.44
C LEU A 554 -10.21 16.20 21.17
N LYS A 555 -9.79 15.28 22.06
CA LYS A 555 -8.64 14.41 21.81
C LYS A 555 -8.87 13.44 20.64
N ARG A 556 -10.06 12.87 20.55
CA ARG A 556 -10.45 11.97 19.43
C ARG A 556 -10.39 12.69 18.08
N ILE A 557 -10.90 13.90 18.00
CA ILE A 557 -10.85 14.73 16.79
C ILE A 557 -9.38 15.11 16.47
N ALA A 558 -8.57 15.39 17.49
CA ALA A 558 -7.18 15.76 17.31
C ALA A 558 -6.35 14.63 16.66
N ILE A 559 -6.66 13.36 16.89
CA ILE A 559 -5.98 12.24 16.22
C ILE A 559 -6.09 12.36 14.69
N ASP A 560 -7.28 12.64 14.16
CA ASP A 560 -7.48 12.80 12.71
C ASP A 560 -6.80 14.08 12.18
N GLU A 561 -6.86 15.17 12.94
CA GLU A 561 -6.22 16.43 12.56
C GLU A 561 -4.69 16.30 12.53
N ASP A 562 -4.10 15.64 13.53
CA ASP A 562 -2.67 15.38 13.61
C ASP A 562 -2.22 14.47 12.46
N ASN A 563 -2.97 13.42 12.14
CA ASN A 563 -2.68 12.53 11.02
C ASN A 563 -2.79 13.24 9.66
N LEU A 564 -3.78 14.11 9.48
CA LEU A 564 -3.90 14.94 8.29
C LEU A 564 -2.68 15.85 8.11
N ASN A 565 -2.23 16.51 9.19
CA ASN A 565 -1.08 17.42 9.18
C ASN A 565 0.25 16.68 9.01
N LEU A 566 0.44 15.59 9.78
CA LEU A 566 1.71 14.86 9.83
C LEU A 566 2.00 14.10 8.53
N HIS A 567 0.94 13.56 7.90
CA HIS A 567 1.10 12.67 6.76
C HIS A 567 0.64 13.30 5.45
N TRP A 568 -0.65 13.57 5.29
CA TRP A 568 -1.21 14.01 4.02
C TRP A 568 -0.74 15.40 3.59
N LYS A 569 -0.76 16.37 4.51
CA LYS A 569 -0.30 17.72 4.20
C LYS A 569 1.19 17.76 3.83
N LYS A 570 2.06 17.13 4.63
CA LYS A 570 3.51 17.09 4.33
C LYS A 570 3.80 16.38 3.00
N ALA A 571 3.10 15.28 2.71
CA ALA A 571 3.24 14.57 1.45
C ALA A 571 2.77 15.44 0.27
N ALA A 572 1.64 16.14 0.41
CA ALA A 572 1.13 17.03 -0.62
C ALA A 572 2.05 18.23 -0.88
N GLU A 573 2.67 18.78 0.14
CA GLU A 573 3.67 19.84 0.00
C GLU A 573 4.87 19.36 -0.83
N LYS A 574 5.37 18.15 -0.58
CA LYS A 574 6.44 17.54 -1.39
C LYS A 574 6.00 17.35 -2.84
N VAL A 575 4.78 16.82 -3.07
CA VAL A 575 4.23 16.62 -4.42
C VAL A 575 4.08 17.96 -5.14
N ARG A 576 3.50 18.97 -4.52
CA ARG A 576 3.36 20.32 -5.11
C ARG A 576 4.72 20.89 -5.48
N THR A 577 5.69 20.79 -4.59
CA THR A 577 7.07 21.25 -4.84
C THR A 577 7.69 20.59 -6.06
N ALA A 578 7.51 19.30 -6.22
CA ALA A 578 8.10 18.58 -7.35
C ALA A 578 7.36 18.84 -8.67
N LEU A 579 6.03 18.92 -8.62
CA LEU A 579 5.24 19.18 -9.83
C LEU A 579 5.40 20.59 -10.36
N SER A 580 5.73 21.56 -9.51
CA SER A 580 5.93 22.95 -9.92
C SER A 580 7.19 23.20 -10.78
N GLY A 581 8.14 22.26 -10.79
CA GLY A 581 9.36 22.35 -11.60
C GLY A 581 9.37 21.39 -12.80
N GLN A 582 8.26 20.72 -13.12
CA GLN A 582 8.21 19.77 -14.23
C GLN A 582 8.03 20.48 -15.57
N ASN A 583 9.17 20.73 -16.22
CA ASN A 583 9.18 21.22 -17.57
C ASN A 583 8.89 20.07 -18.56
N TYR A 584 8.16 20.41 -19.57
CA TYR A 584 7.93 19.65 -20.77
C TYR A 584 9.20 19.57 -21.65
N ILE A 585 9.52 18.38 -22.16
CA ILE A 585 10.71 18.18 -22.99
C ILE A 585 10.31 17.62 -24.36
N PRO A 586 10.55 18.37 -25.45
CA PRO A 586 10.44 17.85 -26.80
C PRO A 586 11.61 16.92 -27.09
N VAL A 587 11.33 15.79 -27.73
CA VAL A 587 12.33 14.83 -28.18
C VAL A 587 12.35 14.79 -29.70
N ALA A 588 13.53 14.95 -30.28
CA ALA A 588 13.71 14.94 -31.73
C ALA A 588 13.63 13.52 -32.31
N ALA A 589 13.08 13.39 -33.52
CA ALA A 589 13.22 12.18 -34.30
C ALA A 589 14.70 11.95 -34.64
N ARG A 590 15.15 10.69 -34.67
CA ARG A 590 16.52 10.38 -35.10
C ARG A 590 16.75 10.79 -36.57
N THR A 591 17.92 11.30 -36.85
CA THR A 591 18.38 11.60 -38.19
C THR A 591 19.53 10.65 -38.54
N GLY A 592 19.30 9.73 -39.46
CA GLY A 592 20.27 8.70 -39.82
C GLY A 592 20.24 7.44 -38.97
N GLU A 593 21.11 6.52 -39.23
CA GLU A 593 21.24 5.25 -38.51
C GLU A 593 21.96 5.43 -37.16
N ILE A 594 21.50 4.73 -36.16
CA ILE A 594 22.18 4.63 -34.83
C ILE A 594 22.57 3.18 -34.67
N ARG A 595 23.86 2.93 -34.42
CA ARG A 595 24.40 1.62 -34.11
C ARG A 595 24.58 1.53 -32.60
N ILE A 596 23.97 0.54 -31.98
CA ILE A 596 24.10 0.34 -30.55
C ILE A 596 25.45 -0.31 -30.23
N ASP A 597 26.47 0.49 -30.01
CA ASP A 597 27.83 0.05 -29.68
C ASP A 597 28.39 0.67 -28.37
N GLY A 598 27.57 1.48 -27.69
CA GLY A 598 27.89 2.16 -26.45
C GLY A 598 28.63 3.50 -26.62
N ARG A 599 28.77 3.98 -27.85
CA ARG A 599 29.48 5.23 -28.20
C ARG A 599 28.53 6.23 -28.82
N LEU A 600 28.38 7.40 -28.23
CA LEU A 600 27.48 8.45 -28.72
C LEU A 600 28.19 9.29 -29.82
N ASN A 601 28.72 8.67 -30.85
CA ASN A 601 29.58 9.30 -31.84
C ASN A 601 28.91 9.55 -33.21
N GLU A 602 27.70 9.04 -33.45
CA GLU A 602 26.94 9.28 -34.65
C GLU A 602 26.43 10.72 -34.75
N ASP A 603 26.20 11.20 -35.94
CA ASP A 603 25.64 12.53 -36.21
C ASP A 603 24.29 12.77 -35.54
N ALA A 604 23.49 11.71 -35.40
CA ALA A 604 22.23 11.77 -34.70
C ALA A 604 22.43 12.17 -33.24
N TRP A 605 23.41 11.58 -32.57
CA TRP A 605 23.72 11.90 -31.18
C TRP A 605 24.38 13.28 -31.02
N ARG A 606 25.23 13.68 -31.97
CA ARG A 606 25.83 15.02 -31.92
C ARG A 606 24.79 16.12 -31.98
N LYS A 607 23.72 15.93 -32.75
CA LYS A 607 22.59 16.87 -32.91
C LYS A 607 21.50 16.76 -31.88
N ALA A 608 21.44 15.67 -31.15
CA ALA A 608 20.43 15.44 -30.10
C ALA A 608 20.63 16.40 -28.92
N PRO A 609 19.58 17.10 -28.48
CA PRO A 609 19.67 17.96 -27.30
C PRO A 609 19.94 17.15 -26.05
N LEU A 610 20.68 17.75 -25.10
CA LEU A 610 20.80 17.18 -23.75
C LEU A 610 19.51 17.37 -22.99
N VAL A 611 19.18 16.37 -22.21
CA VAL A 611 18.11 16.43 -21.22
C VAL A 611 18.66 17.14 -19.98
N PRO A 612 18.18 18.34 -19.62
CA PRO A 612 18.75 19.12 -18.52
C PRO A 612 18.15 18.73 -17.16
N GLY A 613 18.85 19.08 -16.08
CA GLY A 613 18.31 19.25 -14.75
C GLY A 613 18.30 18.01 -13.85
N PHE A 614 19.37 17.21 -13.87
CA PHE A 614 19.60 16.21 -12.81
C PHE A 614 19.83 16.91 -11.46
N LEU A 615 19.30 16.32 -10.41
CA LEU A 615 19.42 16.78 -9.03
C LEU A 615 20.00 15.65 -8.17
N GLY A 616 20.87 16.00 -7.25
CA GLY A 616 21.34 15.14 -6.19
C GLY A 616 20.29 14.97 -5.07
N GLU A 617 20.69 14.28 -4.01
CA GLU A 617 19.85 14.09 -2.83
C GLU A 617 19.43 15.44 -2.23
N ASN A 618 18.20 15.52 -1.74
CA ASN A 618 17.61 16.75 -1.21
C ASN A 618 17.64 17.94 -2.22
N ARG A 619 17.60 17.65 -3.52
CA ARG A 619 17.62 18.64 -4.61
C ARG A 619 18.88 19.50 -4.66
N THR A 620 19.99 18.97 -4.19
CA THR A 620 21.32 19.59 -4.31
C THR A 620 21.90 19.40 -5.72
N GLU A 621 23.03 19.98 -6.02
CA GLU A 621 23.80 19.62 -7.21
C GLU A 621 24.20 18.14 -7.17
N PRO A 622 24.17 17.41 -8.29
CA PRO A 622 24.60 16.03 -8.33
C PRO A 622 26.11 15.90 -8.05
N ALA A 623 26.51 14.85 -7.32
CA ALA A 623 27.91 14.63 -6.97
C ALA A 623 28.79 14.38 -8.22
N GLU A 624 28.23 13.71 -9.23
CA GLU A 624 28.85 13.52 -10.56
C GLU A 624 27.79 13.80 -11.65
N GLU A 625 28.19 14.41 -12.74
CA GLU A 625 27.30 14.81 -13.84
C GLU A 625 26.77 13.58 -14.59
N THR A 626 25.50 13.63 -14.98
CA THR A 626 24.87 12.64 -15.87
C THR A 626 24.26 13.37 -17.07
N ARG A 627 24.71 13.03 -18.27
CA ARG A 627 24.25 13.59 -19.52
C ARG A 627 23.40 12.58 -20.25
N VAL A 628 22.15 12.94 -20.53
CA VAL A 628 21.19 12.07 -21.24
C VAL A 628 20.75 12.72 -22.52
N LYS A 629 20.67 11.92 -23.59
CA LYS A 629 20.11 12.29 -24.88
C LYS A 629 19.02 11.26 -25.23
N VAL A 630 17.90 11.74 -25.76
CA VAL A 630 16.77 10.88 -26.14
C VAL A 630 16.39 11.19 -27.59
N LEU A 631 16.29 10.16 -28.39
CA LEU A 631 15.79 10.19 -29.75
C LEU A 631 14.73 9.12 -29.97
N TYR A 632 13.94 9.23 -31.02
CA TYR A 632 12.94 8.23 -31.35
C TYR A 632 12.83 8.02 -32.89
N ASP A 633 12.33 6.88 -33.29
CA ASP A 633 11.62 6.66 -34.55
C ASP A 633 10.21 6.07 -34.25
N GLU A 634 9.45 5.72 -35.23
CA GLU A 634 8.08 5.23 -35.07
C GLU A 634 7.98 3.96 -34.20
N ASN A 635 9.06 3.19 -34.11
CA ASN A 635 9.09 1.87 -33.51
C ASN A 635 9.96 1.78 -32.26
N ASN A 636 10.90 2.72 -32.06
CA ASN A 636 11.90 2.60 -31.01
C ASN A 636 12.20 3.93 -30.33
N TRP A 637 12.46 3.83 -29.02
CA TRP A 637 13.19 4.84 -28.27
C TRP A 637 14.68 4.54 -28.32
N TYR A 638 15.50 5.57 -28.51
CA TYR A 638 16.96 5.53 -28.43
C TYR A 638 17.41 6.46 -27.31
N ILE A 639 18.14 5.93 -26.35
CA ILE A 639 18.62 6.68 -25.21
C ILE A 639 20.13 6.51 -25.11
N GLY A 640 20.84 7.63 -25.15
CA GLY A 640 22.29 7.69 -24.95
C GLY A 640 22.58 8.41 -23.63
N ILE A 641 23.41 7.77 -22.79
CA ILE A 641 23.79 8.33 -21.50
C ILE A 641 25.29 8.38 -21.36
N GLU A 642 25.83 9.51 -20.91
CA GLU A 642 27.21 9.67 -20.45
C GLU A 642 27.19 9.90 -18.95
N ALA A 643 27.64 8.92 -18.19
CA ALA A 643 27.78 8.99 -16.75
C ALA A 643 29.21 9.44 -16.41
N MET A 644 29.40 10.72 -16.12
CA MET A 644 30.70 11.31 -15.79
C MET A 644 31.19 10.75 -14.46
N THR A 645 32.51 10.51 -14.35
CA THR A 645 33.13 10.00 -13.12
C THR A 645 34.60 10.38 -13.08
N GLU A 646 35.10 10.75 -11.91
CA GLU A 646 36.53 10.96 -11.68
C GLU A 646 37.31 9.66 -11.44
N HIS A 647 36.61 8.54 -11.32
CA HIS A 647 37.18 7.22 -11.03
C HIS A 647 37.54 6.48 -12.31
N ALA A 648 38.66 5.75 -12.27
CA ALA A 648 38.97 4.84 -13.36
C ALA A 648 37.88 3.77 -13.54
N TRP A 649 37.56 3.40 -14.78
CA TRP A 649 36.56 2.39 -15.13
C TRP A 649 36.66 1.12 -14.27
N SER A 650 37.91 0.62 -14.05
CA SER A 650 38.14 -0.58 -13.26
C SER A 650 37.83 -0.46 -11.76
N LYS A 651 37.55 0.75 -11.28
CA LYS A 651 37.16 1.03 -9.89
C LYS A 651 35.68 1.18 -9.70
N LEU A 652 34.90 1.24 -10.77
CA LEU A 652 33.45 1.25 -10.69
C LEU A 652 32.96 -0.10 -10.23
N LYS A 653 32.02 -0.11 -9.33
CA LYS A 653 31.40 -1.37 -8.87
C LYS A 653 30.50 -1.94 -9.98
N ALA A 654 30.79 -3.16 -10.42
CA ALA A 654 30.03 -3.89 -11.42
C ALA A 654 30.07 -5.40 -11.10
N ASP A 655 29.49 -5.77 -9.98
CA ASP A 655 29.44 -7.15 -9.48
C ASP A 655 28.40 -8.00 -10.21
N ALA A 656 27.30 -7.39 -10.63
CA ALA A 656 26.23 -8.02 -11.42
C ALA A 656 26.73 -8.26 -12.86
N LYS A 657 26.80 -9.54 -13.28
CA LYS A 657 27.33 -9.96 -14.59
C LYS A 657 26.31 -10.71 -15.44
N ASN A 658 25.24 -11.21 -14.82
CA ASN A 658 24.24 -12.04 -15.48
C ASN A 658 22.84 -11.44 -15.40
N PRO A 659 21.95 -11.76 -16.34
CA PRO A 659 20.53 -11.43 -16.18
C PRO A 659 19.96 -12.04 -14.90
N GLY A 660 19.37 -11.20 -14.04
CA GLY A 660 18.83 -11.61 -12.74
C GLY A 660 19.70 -11.26 -11.54
N ASP A 661 20.97 -10.88 -11.75
CA ASP A 661 21.81 -10.34 -10.69
C ASP A 661 21.27 -8.97 -10.20
N PRO A 662 21.57 -8.56 -8.96
CA PRO A 662 21.08 -7.32 -8.36
C PRO A 662 21.82 -6.08 -8.90
N VAL A 663 21.56 -5.69 -10.16
CA VAL A 663 22.22 -4.59 -10.88
C VAL A 663 22.12 -3.25 -10.14
N TRP A 664 21.08 -3.05 -9.35
CA TRP A 664 20.85 -1.83 -8.54
C TRP A 664 21.84 -1.65 -7.38
N THR A 665 22.67 -2.64 -7.09
CA THR A 665 23.75 -2.53 -6.09
C THR A 665 25.07 -2.06 -6.68
N ASP A 666 25.14 -1.87 -8.00
CA ASP A 666 26.30 -1.44 -8.74
C ASP A 666 26.29 0.06 -9.07
N ASP A 667 27.39 0.57 -9.62
CA ASP A 667 27.39 1.84 -10.34
C ASP A 667 26.52 1.69 -11.58
N SER A 668 25.32 2.28 -11.56
CA SER A 668 24.30 2.00 -12.54
C SER A 668 23.46 3.22 -12.87
N VAL A 669 22.82 3.17 -14.03
CA VAL A 669 21.78 4.11 -14.41
C VAL A 669 20.46 3.39 -14.59
N GLU A 670 19.39 4.06 -14.20
CA GLU A 670 18.03 3.56 -14.32
C GLU A 670 17.25 4.40 -15.31
N ILE A 671 16.45 3.76 -16.13
CA ILE A 671 15.63 4.35 -17.18
C ILE A 671 14.19 3.91 -16.95
N PHE A 672 13.30 4.88 -16.84
CA PHE A 672 11.87 4.65 -16.69
C PHE A 672 11.14 5.28 -17.85
N ILE A 673 10.25 4.54 -18.49
CA ILE A 673 9.40 5.01 -19.59
C ILE A 673 7.98 4.53 -19.36
N ALA A 674 7.01 5.46 -19.44
CA ALA A 674 5.60 5.11 -19.42
C ALA A 674 4.92 5.60 -20.71
N PRO A 675 4.14 4.74 -21.40
CA PRO A 675 3.32 5.14 -22.54
C PRO A 675 2.15 6.02 -22.07
N PRO A 676 1.49 6.73 -22.99
CA PRO A 676 0.34 7.56 -22.65
C PRO A 676 -0.74 6.78 -21.91
N GLY A 677 -1.00 7.16 -20.64
CA GLY A 677 -2.01 6.54 -19.78
C GLY A 677 -1.66 5.14 -19.26
N GLY A 678 -0.44 4.64 -19.51
CA GLY A 678 0.00 3.30 -19.09
C GLY A 678 0.95 3.31 -17.89
N ASP A 679 1.24 2.09 -17.40
CA ASP A 679 2.25 1.84 -16.37
C ASP A 679 3.65 2.08 -16.91
N TYR A 680 4.60 2.38 -16.02
CA TYR A 680 6.00 2.53 -16.42
C TYR A 680 6.70 1.18 -16.60
N PHE A 681 7.68 1.21 -17.49
CA PHE A 681 8.67 0.17 -17.70
C PHE A 681 10.02 0.66 -17.18
N HIS A 682 10.84 -0.25 -16.69
CA HIS A 682 12.05 0.06 -15.95
C HIS A 682 13.23 -0.78 -16.42
N TRP A 683 14.37 -0.13 -16.69
CA TRP A 683 15.65 -0.75 -17.00
C TRP A 683 16.71 -0.20 -16.04
N ILE A 684 17.56 -1.09 -15.51
CA ILE A 684 18.77 -0.72 -14.77
C ILE A 684 19.94 -1.30 -15.53
N VAL A 685 20.93 -0.47 -15.84
CA VAL A 685 22.12 -0.87 -16.58
C VAL A 685 23.35 -0.45 -15.80
N ASN A 686 24.23 -1.41 -15.46
CA ASN A 686 25.49 -1.09 -14.82
C ASN A 686 26.58 -0.69 -15.84
N SER A 687 27.75 -0.28 -15.34
CA SER A 687 28.86 0.22 -16.15
C SER A 687 29.40 -0.78 -17.19
N ILE A 688 29.17 -2.07 -17.03
CA ILE A 688 29.60 -3.14 -17.96
C ILE A 688 28.48 -3.64 -18.89
N GLY A 689 27.26 -3.06 -18.81
CA GLY A 689 26.15 -3.38 -19.69
C GLY A 689 25.24 -4.51 -19.21
N THR A 690 25.42 -5.02 -18.00
CA THR A 690 24.46 -5.96 -17.41
C THR A 690 23.15 -5.21 -17.15
N MET A 691 22.03 -5.77 -17.65
CA MET A 691 20.75 -5.10 -17.64
C MET A 691 19.70 -5.89 -16.84
N TYR A 692 19.06 -5.20 -15.88
CA TYR A 692 17.78 -5.56 -15.28
C TYR A 692 16.65 -4.90 -16.05
N GLN A 693 15.49 -5.55 -16.14
CA GLN A 693 14.29 -4.96 -16.75
C GLN A 693 13.01 -5.44 -16.08
N ALA A 694 12.02 -4.55 -15.98
CA ALA A 694 10.74 -4.84 -15.36
C ALA A 694 9.61 -3.99 -15.96
N ARG A 695 8.36 -4.47 -15.88
CA ARG A 695 7.16 -3.64 -15.97
C ARG A 695 6.77 -3.29 -14.53
N MET A 696 6.83 -2.01 -14.17
CA MET A 696 6.77 -1.59 -12.77
C MET A 696 7.85 -2.34 -11.94
N ARG A 697 7.47 -3.33 -11.14
CA ARG A 697 8.37 -4.21 -10.37
C ARG A 697 8.31 -5.67 -10.80
N ASP A 698 7.63 -5.96 -11.91
CA ASP A 698 7.57 -7.31 -12.46
C ASP A 698 8.78 -7.61 -13.34
N ALA A 699 9.79 -8.26 -12.76
CA ALA A 699 11.02 -8.66 -13.43
C ALA A 699 10.86 -9.82 -14.44
N SER A 700 9.65 -10.38 -14.61
CA SER A 700 9.38 -11.36 -15.65
C SER A 700 9.25 -10.74 -17.04
N PHE A 701 9.02 -9.42 -17.10
CA PHE A 701 8.92 -8.66 -18.35
C PHE A 701 10.20 -8.75 -19.19
N ARG A 702 10.04 -8.87 -20.48
CA ARG A 702 11.12 -8.86 -21.49
C ARG A 702 10.79 -7.89 -22.62
N SER A 703 11.55 -6.79 -22.68
CA SER A 703 11.32 -5.69 -23.62
C SER A 703 11.89 -5.93 -25.03
N GLY A 704 12.85 -6.82 -25.18
CA GLY A 704 13.64 -6.90 -26.41
C GLY A 704 14.61 -5.71 -26.59
N ALA A 705 14.89 -4.95 -25.53
CA ALA A 705 15.84 -3.85 -25.59
C ALA A 705 17.25 -4.36 -25.86
N GLU A 706 18.00 -3.60 -26.66
CA GLU A 706 19.41 -3.80 -26.94
C GLU A 706 20.21 -2.72 -26.24
N VAL A 707 21.24 -3.10 -25.47
CA VAL A 707 22.11 -2.19 -24.72
C VAL A 707 23.57 -2.52 -24.94
N LYS A 708 24.39 -1.48 -25.05
CA LYS A 708 25.85 -1.57 -25.04
C LYS A 708 26.44 -0.42 -24.23
N THR A 709 27.59 -0.69 -23.61
CA THR A 709 28.36 0.29 -22.83
C THR A 709 29.76 0.43 -23.38
N SER A 710 30.35 1.59 -23.17
CA SER A 710 31.76 1.88 -23.54
C SER A 710 32.44 2.66 -22.43
N ALA A 711 33.68 2.32 -22.12
CA ALA A 711 34.53 3.03 -21.18
C ALA A 711 35.20 4.22 -21.83
N GLY A 712 35.13 5.40 -21.20
CA GLY A 712 35.87 6.60 -21.53
C GLY A 712 36.97 6.91 -20.49
N LYS A 713 37.67 8.01 -20.67
CA LYS A 713 38.70 8.46 -19.74
C LYS A 713 38.10 8.98 -18.42
N ASP A 714 36.97 9.69 -18.53
CA ASP A 714 36.30 10.46 -17.48
C ASP A 714 34.81 10.11 -17.37
N ARG A 715 34.38 9.01 -17.98
CA ARG A 715 32.99 8.57 -18.04
C ARG A 715 32.86 7.13 -18.46
N TYR A 716 31.70 6.54 -18.22
CA TYR A 716 31.20 5.47 -19.05
C TYR A 716 29.97 5.96 -19.82
N SER A 717 29.81 5.47 -21.04
CA SER A 717 28.63 5.75 -21.84
C SER A 717 27.85 4.47 -22.11
N LEU A 718 26.55 4.64 -22.29
CA LEU A 718 25.67 3.57 -22.71
C LEU A 718 24.72 4.05 -23.80
N GLU A 719 24.38 3.13 -24.68
CA GLU A 719 23.31 3.28 -25.64
C GLU A 719 22.31 2.16 -25.43
N ILE A 720 21.03 2.51 -25.48
CA ILE A 720 19.94 1.55 -25.41
C ILE A 720 18.89 1.87 -26.49
N ARG A 721 18.47 0.82 -27.21
CA ARG A 721 17.32 0.83 -28.11
C ARG A 721 16.19 0.05 -27.48
N ILE A 722 15.02 0.66 -27.32
CA ILE A 722 13.85 0.07 -26.66
C ILE A 722 12.69 0.03 -27.65
N PRO A 723 12.21 -1.18 -28.05
CA PRO A 723 11.06 -1.31 -28.94
C PRO A 723 9.77 -0.84 -28.26
N ALA A 724 9.08 0.12 -28.87
CA ALA A 724 7.86 0.73 -28.32
C ALA A 724 6.65 -0.22 -28.34
N GLU A 725 6.62 -1.16 -29.29
CA GLU A 725 5.58 -2.19 -29.38
C GLU A 725 5.45 -2.98 -28.05
N LYS A 726 6.58 -3.31 -27.43
CA LYS A 726 6.63 -4.03 -26.14
C LYS A 726 6.16 -3.20 -24.97
N LEU A 727 6.07 -1.89 -25.13
CA LEU A 727 5.51 -0.95 -24.14
C LEU A 727 4.00 -0.74 -24.34
N GLY A 728 3.39 -1.41 -25.32
CA GLY A 728 1.95 -1.34 -25.58
C GLY A 728 1.49 -0.08 -26.34
N ALA A 729 2.40 0.71 -26.94
CA ALA A 729 2.06 1.92 -27.67
C ALA A 729 3.03 2.17 -28.84
N ARG A 730 2.55 2.85 -29.89
CA ARG A 730 3.40 3.39 -30.95
C ARG A 730 3.86 4.79 -30.58
N ILE A 731 5.06 5.17 -30.98
CA ILE A 731 5.59 6.51 -30.76
C ILE A 731 5.05 7.44 -31.86
N LEU A 732 4.06 8.25 -31.47
CA LEU A 732 3.48 9.23 -32.40
C LEU A 732 3.86 10.65 -31.95
N PRO A 733 4.18 11.56 -32.87
CA PRO A 733 4.42 12.96 -32.53
C PRO A 733 3.25 13.56 -31.77
N GLY A 734 3.57 14.37 -30.74
CA GLY A 734 2.57 15.02 -29.89
C GLY A 734 1.94 14.16 -28.80
N GLN A 735 2.25 12.88 -28.73
CA GLN A 735 1.81 12.04 -27.59
C GLN A 735 2.63 12.32 -26.35
N ALA A 736 1.94 12.44 -25.20
CA ALA A 736 2.60 12.62 -23.90
C ALA A 736 3.10 11.29 -23.35
N TRP A 737 4.35 10.97 -23.54
CA TRP A 737 5.05 9.91 -22.82
C TRP A 737 5.58 10.47 -21.50
N GLN A 738 5.89 9.60 -20.55
CA GLN A 738 6.56 9.98 -19.31
C GLN A 738 7.91 9.28 -19.23
N MET A 739 8.94 10.00 -18.81
CA MET A 739 10.28 9.43 -18.60
C MET A 739 10.89 9.91 -17.30
N HIS A 740 11.75 9.08 -16.75
CA HIS A 740 12.60 9.40 -15.64
C HIS A 740 13.95 8.71 -15.79
N PHE A 741 15.01 9.35 -15.31
CA PHE A 741 16.37 8.84 -15.27
C PHE A 741 16.90 8.96 -13.85
N TYR A 742 17.58 7.93 -13.37
CA TYR A 742 18.14 7.88 -12.05
C TYR A 742 19.54 7.26 -12.12
N ARG A 743 20.47 7.73 -11.32
CA ARG A 743 21.83 7.19 -11.27
C ARG A 743 22.22 6.87 -9.85
N THR A 744 22.79 5.68 -9.66
CA THR A 744 23.41 5.20 -8.42
C THR A 744 24.94 5.25 -8.58
N MET A 745 25.61 5.92 -7.65
CA MET A 745 27.07 6.13 -7.60
C MET A 745 27.64 5.45 -6.36
N THR A 746 27.81 4.13 -6.42
CA THR A 746 28.30 3.30 -5.31
C THR A 746 29.82 3.45 -5.11
N ASN A 747 30.52 3.93 -6.12
CA ASN A 747 31.95 4.28 -6.08
C ASN A 747 32.28 5.43 -5.12
N LEU A 748 31.32 6.27 -4.79
CA LEU A 748 31.47 7.35 -3.82
C LEU A 748 31.27 6.86 -2.38
N GLN A 749 31.92 7.55 -1.42
CA GLN A 749 31.81 7.22 0.00
C GLN A 749 31.33 8.44 0.81
N PRO A 750 30.14 8.42 1.39
CA PRO A 750 29.09 7.40 1.22
C PRO A 750 28.51 7.36 -0.20
N PRO A 751 27.86 6.25 -0.62
CA PRO A 751 27.21 6.18 -1.92
C PRO A 751 26.24 7.34 -2.14
N LYS A 752 26.13 7.84 -3.39
CA LYS A 752 25.30 8.96 -3.78
C LYS A 752 24.35 8.59 -4.90
N ASN A 753 23.28 9.35 -5.01
CA ASN A 753 22.29 9.20 -6.06
C ASN A 753 22.00 10.54 -6.73
N SER A 754 21.58 10.49 -7.99
CA SER A 754 21.02 11.63 -8.69
C SER A 754 19.81 11.24 -9.52
N ALA A 755 18.87 12.16 -9.69
CA ALA A 755 17.59 11.90 -10.32
C ALA A 755 17.16 13.06 -11.22
N TRP A 756 16.53 12.72 -12.35
CA TRP A 756 16.05 13.74 -13.30
C TRP A 756 14.66 14.26 -12.98
N ALA A 757 13.76 13.41 -12.54
CA ALA A 757 12.35 13.75 -12.41
C ALA A 757 11.68 13.13 -11.17
N SER A 758 12.38 12.90 -10.11
CA SER A 758 11.83 12.38 -8.87
C SER A 758 11.54 13.50 -7.86
N LEU A 759 10.61 13.27 -6.95
CA LEU A 759 10.34 14.11 -5.78
C LEU A 759 11.52 14.15 -4.82
N ASP A 760 12.13 12.98 -4.68
CA ASP A 760 13.30 12.70 -3.87
C ASP A 760 14.21 11.77 -4.69
N ALA A 761 15.51 12.08 -4.75
CA ALA A 761 16.48 11.25 -5.45
C ALA A 761 16.53 9.79 -4.94
N THR A 762 16.02 9.54 -3.75
CA THR A 762 15.93 8.19 -3.16
C THR A 762 14.66 7.40 -3.53
N GLN A 763 13.70 8.01 -4.27
CA GLN A 763 12.43 7.39 -4.65
C GLN A 763 12.17 7.43 -6.15
N PRO A 764 12.90 6.64 -6.95
CA PRO A 764 12.83 6.72 -8.41
C PRO A 764 11.51 6.18 -9.00
N HIS A 765 10.70 5.44 -8.25
CA HIS A 765 9.49 4.76 -8.73
C HIS A 765 8.20 5.60 -8.71
N ASP A 766 8.28 6.90 -8.43
CA ASP A 766 7.11 7.78 -8.41
C ASP A 766 6.75 8.26 -9.82
N GLN A 767 5.98 7.44 -10.55
CA GLN A 767 5.61 7.71 -11.95
C GLN A 767 4.94 9.07 -12.15
N ILE A 768 4.22 9.58 -11.15
CA ILE A 768 3.49 10.85 -11.30
C ILE A 768 4.48 12.03 -11.33
N ALA A 769 5.65 11.86 -10.71
CA ALA A 769 6.74 12.82 -10.77
C ALA A 769 7.54 12.73 -12.08
N PHE A 770 7.37 11.69 -12.89
CA PHE A 770 8.10 11.56 -14.17
C PHE A 770 7.80 12.74 -15.08
N ARG A 771 8.85 13.22 -15.77
CA ARG A 771 8.70 14.33 -16.70
C ARG A 771 8.00 13.88 -17.96
N ARG A 772 7.23 14.80 -18.52
CA ARG A 772 6.54 14.54 -19.79
C ARG A 772 7.50 14.78 -20.94
N VAL A 773 7.52 13.80 -21.83
CA VAL A 773 8.34 13.78 -23.02
C VAL A 773 7.42 13.69 -24.23
N PHE A 774 7.63 14.56 -25.21
CA PHE A 774 6.81 14.60 -26.40
C PHE A 774 7.68 14.37 -27.65
N PRO A 775 7.41 13.33 -28.39
CA PRO A 775 8.02 13.13 -29.71
C PRO A 775 7.69 14.32 -30.63
N GLY A 776 8.70 14.89 -31.29
CA GLY A 776 8.57 16.02 -32.21
C GLY A 776 9.24 17.32 -31.73
N THR A 777 9.37 18.29 -32.61
CA THR A 777 9.96 19.60 -32.28
C THR A 777 8.89 20.49 -31.65
N ASN A 778 9.17 21.06 -30.48
CA ASN A 778 8.26 22.03 -29.85
C ASN A 778 8.18 23.29 -30.69
N VAL A 779 6.98 23.72 -31.04
CA VAL A 779 6.74 24.92 -31.82
C VAL A 779 6.54 26.18 -30.98
N PHE A 780 6.31 26.01 -29.66
CA PHE A 780 6.19 27.14 -28.75
C PHE A 780 7.55 27.58 -28.24
N THR A 781 7.79 28.91 -28.27
CA THR A 781 8.94 29.54 -27.62
C THR A 781 8.55 29.89 -26.19
N ASN A 782 9.39 29.49 -25.20
CA ASN A 782 9.17 29.83 -23.77
C ASN A 782 7.75 29.47 -23.30
N GLY A 783 7.30 28.25 -23.66
CA GLY A 783 5.94 27.78 -23.30
C GLY A 783 5.74 27.55 -21.82
N ASP A 784 6.81 27.48 -21.03
CA ASP A 784 6.81 27.37 -19.57
C ASP A 784 6.96 28.72 -18.84
N PHE A 785 7.00 29.80 -19.60
CA PHE A 785 7.16 31.18 -19.12
C PHE A 785 8.41 31.44 -18.26
N SER A 786 9.42 30.57 -18.37
CA SER A 786 10.66 30.68 -17.59
C SER A 786 11.47 31.96 -17.88
N GLU A 787 11.46 32.41 -19.14
CA GLU A 787 12.09 33.63 -19.57
C GLU A 787 11.12 34.80 -19.56
N SER A 788 11.49 35.93 -18.93
CA SER A 788 10.70 37.15 -18.95
C SER A 788 11.54 38.36 -19.39
N VAL A 789 10.89 39.26 -20.08
CA VAL A 789 11.48 40.52 -20.56
C VAL A 789 10.71 41.68 -19.93
N PRO A 790 11.34 42.89 -19.82
CA PRO A 790 10.61 44.09 -19.44
C PRO A 790 9.43 44.33 -20.41
N LYS A 791 8.32 44.78 -19.86
CA LYS A 791 7.13 45.16 -20.63
C LYS A 791 7.49 46.25 -21.64
N ASN A 792 7.00 46.08 -22.89
CA ASN A 792 7.06 47.18 -23.85
C ASN A 792 6.21 48.35 -23.35
N PRO A 793 6.75 49.60 -23.24
CA PRO A 793 5.97 50.72 -22.76
C PRO A 793 4.69 51.05 -23.55
N ASN A 794 4.64 50.64 -24.82
CA ASN A 794 3.49 50.84 -25.70
C ASN A 794 2.43 49.70 -25.58
N ASP A 795 2.74 48.65 -24.85
CA ASP A 795 1.80 47.55 -24.69
C ASP A 795 0.88 47.79 -23.47
N LYS A 796 -0.25 48.48 -23.72
CA LYS A 796 -1.26 48.79 -22.71
C LYS A 796 -2.03 47.54 -22.21
N GLY A 797 -2.01 46.43 -22.93
CA GLY A 797 -2.69 45.18 -22.60
C GLY A 797 -2.01 44.33 -21.55
N VAL A 798 -0.69 44.53 -21.36
CA VAL A 798 0.07 43.79 -20.36
C VAL A 798 0.04 44.57 -19.02
N LEU A 799 -0.43 43.88 -17.98
CA LEU A 799 -0.71 44.47 -16.66
C LEU A 799 0.46 44.34 -15.67
N SER A 800 1.51 43.58 -15.98
CA SER A 800 2.71 43.41 -15.16
C SER A 800 3.92 44.12 -15.75
N GLU A 801 4.95 44.48 -14.95
CA GLU A 801 6.18 45.14 -15.39
C GLU A 801 7.06 44.26 -16.28
N ARG A 802 6.95 42.94 -16.13
CA ARG A 802 7.66 41.93 -16.95
C ARG A 802 6.63 41.00 -17.59
N PHE A 803 6.98 40.46 -18.75
CA PHE A 803 6.13 39.56 -19.51
C PHE A 803 6.93 38.42 -20.14
N PRO A 804 6.31 37.23 -20.40
CA PRO A 804 7.04 36.13 -21.01
C PRO A 804 7.59 36.46 -22.38
N LYS A 805 8.89 36.19 -22.60
CA LYS A 805 9.54 36.36 -23.88
C LYS A 805 8.86 35.60 -24.97
N GLY A 806 8.57 36.27 -26.11
CA GLY A 806 7.92 35.62 -27.26
C GLY A 806 6.39 35.54 -27.21
N TRP A 807 5.76 35.99 -26.15
CA TRP A 807 4.30 36.03 -26.00
C TRP A 807 3.76 37.47 -26.09
N GLY A 808 2.50 37.59 -26.46
CA GLY A 808 1.72 38.83 -26.44
C GLY A 808 0.35 38.59 -25.83
N GLY A 809 -0.42 39.65 -25.60
CA GLY A 809 -1.76 39.51 -25.04
C GLY A 809 -2.38 40.78 -24.58
N SER A 810 -3.66 40.73 -24.16
CA SER A 810 -4.41 41.81 -23.54
C SER A 810 -5.07 41.31 -22.27
N GLY A 811 -5.10 42.15 -21.25
CA GLY A 811 -5.61 41.78 -19.94
C GLY A 811 -4.76 40.72 -19.21
N VAL A 812 -3.47 40.65 -19.51
CA VAL A 812 -2.56 39.61 -19.03
C VAL A 812 -1.48 40.16 -18.08
N ALA A 813 -1.15 39.34 -17.07
CA ALA A 813 -0.08 39.65 -16.11
C ALA A 813 0.74 38.42 -15.77
N MET A 814 2.06 38.58 -15.61
CA MET A 814 2.85 37.55 -14.94
C MET A 814 2.49 37.49 -13.46
N VAL A 815 2.29 36.30 -12.95
CA VAL A 815 2.07 36.04 -11.52
C VAL A 815 3.07 35.01 -11.04
N PRO A 816 3.53 35.09 -9.79
CA PRO A 816 4.40 34.06 -9.23
C PRO A 816 3.71 32.72 -9.26
N GLY A 817 4.39 31.73 -9.80
CA GLY A 817 4.01 30.33 -9.64
C GLY A 817 4.47 29.79 -8.29
N GLU A 818 3.97 28.67 -7.88
CA GLU A 818 4.53 27.92 -6.76
C GLU A 818 5.97 27.52 -7.13
N ASN A 819 6.92 27.73 -6.22
CA ASN A 819 8.35 27.34 -6.36
C ASN A 819 9.19 28.07 -7.45
N LYS A 820 9.15 29.41 -7.49
CA LYS A 820 9.95 30.26 -8.37
C LYS A 820 9.66 30.14 -9.88
N GLY A 821 8.65 29.36 -10.30
CA GLY A 821 8.14 29.38 -11.66
C GLY A 821 7.29 30.63 -11.92
N ASN A 822 7.12 30.96 -13.18
CA ASN A 822 6.23 32.04 -13.61
C ASN A 822 4.96 31.43 -14.23
N ARG A 823 3.85 32.14 -14.06
CA ARG A 823 2.56 31.84 -14.67
C ARG A 823 1.99 33.09 -15.33
N VAL A 824 1.05 32.94 -16.24
CA VAL A 824 0.35 34.06 -16.85
C VAL A 824 -1.11 34.05 -16.43
N ARG A 825 -1.58 35.12 -15.80
CA ARG A 825 -2.98 35.32 -15.48
C ARG A 825 -3.63 36.18 -16.55
N ILE A 826 -4.77 35.76 -17.06
CA ILE A 826 -5.61 36.43 -18.05
C ILE A 826 -6.83 36.97 -17.30
N ARG A 827 -7.10 38.29 -17.40
CA ARG A 827 -8.28 38.95 -16.82
C ARG A 827 -9.06 39.63 -17.93
N ASN A 828 -10.19 39.09 -18.34
CA ASN A 828 -11.04 39.60 -19.42
C ASN A 828 -10.22 39.90 -20.68
N GLY A 829 -9.44 38.91 -21.14
CA GLY A 829 -8.48 39.12 -22.23
C GLY A 829 -7.99 37.83 -22.87
N TYR A 830 -6.84 37.91 -23.44
CA TYR A 830 -6.21 36.77 -24.13
C TYR A 830 -4.68 36.80 -24.02
N LEU A 831 -4.10 35.60 -24.09
CA LEU A 831 -2.67 35.33 -24.26
C LEU A 831 -2.45 34.74 -25.66
N LEU A 832 -1.43 35.19 -26.37
CA LEU A 832 -1.16 34.69 -27.74
C LEU A 832 0.34 34.49 -28.00
N GLN A 833 0.65 33.57 -28.89
CA GLN A 833 1.97 33.43 -29.48
C GLN A 833 1.88 33.20 -31.00
N TRP A 834 2.73 33.88 -31.76
CA TRP A 834 2.95 33.58 -33.15
C TRP A 834 3.78 32.30 -33.28
N LEU A 835 3.29 31.38 -34.11
CA LEU A 835 3.94 30.12 -34.41
C LEU A 835 4.43 30.12 -35.86
N ASN A 836 5.67 29.68 -36.05
CA ASN A 836 6.23 29.45 -37.39
C ASN A 836 6.20 27.95 -37.67
N PHE A 837 5.35 27.55 -38.62
CA PHE A 837 5.18 26.14 -38.97
C PHE A 837 6.15 25.68 -40.07
N GLY A 838 6.94 26.58 -40.64
CA GLY A 838 7.86 26.33 -41.75
C GLY A 838 7.11 26.03 -43.05
N GLN A 839 7.88 26.08 -44.20
CA GLN A 839 7.35 25.73 -45.51
C GLN A 839 7.39 24.20 -45.72
N LYS A 840 6.41 23.47 -45.21
CA LYS A 840 6.27 22.04 -45.49
C LYS A 840 5.04 21.81 -46.35
N PRO A 841 5.16 21.14 -47.53
CA PRO A 841 4.01 20.77 -48.32
C PRO A 841 3.18 19.70 -47.62
N GLY A 842 1.87 19.73 -47.79
CA GLY A 842 0.95 18.72 -47.29
C GLY A 842 0.30 19.09 -45.96
N LYS A 843 -0.63 18.22 -45.57
CA LYS A 843 -1.31 18.35 -44.26
C LYS A 843 -0.36 18.05 -43.11
N GLN A 844 -0.45 18.82 -42.06
CA GLN A 844 0.31 18.62 -40.83
C GLN A 844 -0.65 18.44 -39.64
N ARG A 845 -0.20 17.69 -38.65
CA ARG A 845 -0.91 17.52 -37.40
C ARG A 845 -0.18 18.33 -36.32
N PHE A 846 -0.90 19.27 -35.70
CA PHE A 846 -0.44 20.05 -34.57
C PHE A 846 -1.06 19.46 -33.30
N SER A 847 -0.23 18.90 -32.43
CA SER A 847 -0.67 18.27 -31.20
C SER A 847 0.10 18.84 -30.03
N GLY A 848 -0.56 18.97 -28.89
CA GLY A 848 0.09 19.49 -27.68
C GLY A 848 -0.81 19.46 -26.45
N GLU A 849 -0.42 20.24 -25.46
CA GLU A 849 -1.11 20.35 -24.20
C GLU A 849 -0.96 21.77 -23.61
N ILE A 850 -2.00 22.26 -22.98
CA ILE A 850 -1.96 23.44 -22.11
C ILE A 850 -2.37 23.04 -20.67
N ARG A 851 -1.67 23.57 -19.68
CA ARG A 851 -2.06 23.47 -18.28
C ARG A 851 -2.55 24.81 -17.77
N LEU A 852 -3.80 24.85 -17.33
CA LEU A 852 -4.45 26.08 -16.90
C LEU A 852 -5.46 25.83 -15.76
N SER A 853 -5.83 26.91 -15.04
CA SER A 853 -6.98 26.95 -14.16
C SER A 853 -7.95 28.01 -14.64
N GLY A 854 -9.25 27.81 -14.38
CA GLY A 854 -10.31 28.71 -14.85
C GLY A 854 -10.93 28.23 -16.16
N LYS A 855 -11.96 28.96 -16.62
CA LYS A 855 -12.68 28.68 -17.88
C LYS A 855 -12.02 29.42 -19.03
N ALA A 856 -11.43 28.68 -19.96
CA ALA A 856 -10.70 29.24 -21.09
C ALA A 856 -11.25 28.76 -22.43
N GLU A 857 -11.19 29.64 -23.41
CA GLU A 857 -11.29 29.30 -24.83
C GLU A 857 -9.88 29.22 -25.40
N ILE A 858 -9.62 28.17 -26.17
CA ILE A 858 -8.29 27.91 -26.76
C ILE A 858 -8.49 27.70 -28.26
N TRP A 859 -7.76 28.43 -29.10
CA TRP A 859 -7.84 28.24 -30.54
C TRP A 859 -6.53 28.52 -31.26
N LEU A 860 -6.44 27.97 -32.46
CA LEU A 860 -5.32 28.17 -33.38
C LEU A 860 -5.89 28.83 -34.64
N SER A 861 -5.26 29.92 -35.04
CA SER A 861 -5.52 30.56 -36.33
C SER A 861 -4.27 30.52 -37.22
N GLY A 862 -4.42 30.44 -38.50
CA GLY A 862 -3.30 30.37 -39.41
C GLY A 862 -3.47 31.36 -40.59
N CYS A 863 -2.35 31.82 -41.17
CA CYS A 863 -2.30 32.65 -42.36
C CYS A 863 -1.64 31.87 -43.49
N SER A 864 -2.29 31.78 -44.65
CA SER A 864 -1.62 31.32 -45.86
C SER A 864 -1.00 32.52 -46.61
N ARG A 865 0.23 32.39 -47.09
CA ARG A 865 0.81 33.31 -48.09
C ARG A 865 0.75 32.64 -49.44
N GLU A 866 -0.10 33.15 -50.29
CA GLU A 866 0.03 32.85 -51.73
C GLU A 866 1.21 33.64 -52.30
N PRO A 867 2.04 33.05 -53.18
CA PRO A 867 3.13 33.75 -53.83
C PRO A 867 2.60 34.98 -54.58
N GLY A 868 3.04 36.18 -54.16
CA GLY A 868 2.66 37.44 -54.79
C GLY A 868 1.53 38.24 -54.15
N ASN A 869 0.85 37.76 -53.13
CA ASN A 869 -0.27 38.44 -52.50
C ASN A 869 0.03 38.75 -51.00
N ARG A 870 0.21 40.04 -50.67
CA ARG A 870 0.56 40.50 -49.31
C ARG A 870 -0.66 40.71 -48.39
N LYS A 871 -1.83 40.20 -48.71
CA LYS A 871 -3.00 40.29 -47.86
C LYS A 871 -3.01 39.10 -46.92
N PRO A 872 -3.03 39.30 -45.59
CA PRO A 872 -3.31 38.23 -44.66
C PRO A 872 -4.78 37.83 -44.83
N PHE A 873 -5.02 36.70 -45.43
CA PHE A 873 -6.35 36.07 -45.36
C PHE A 873 -6.35 35.19 -44.13
N GLY A 874 -7.04 35.64 -43.11
CA GLY A 874 -7.40 34.76 -42.02
C GLY A 874 -8.47 33.80 -42.56
N HIS A 875 -8.11 32.64 -42.98
CA HIS A 875 -9.05 31.51 -42.90
C HIS A 875 -9.12 31.15 -41.44
N GLU A 876 -10.26 31.47 -40.84
CA GLU A 876 -10.63 30.95 -39.54
C GLU A 876 -10.60 29.44 -39.68
N ILE A 877 -9.43 28.83 -39.35
CA ILE A 877 -9.32 27.39 -39.25
C ILE A 877 -10.14 27.05 -38.03
N ARG A 878 -11.42 26.76 -38.32
CA ARG A 878 -12.43 26.32 -37.37
C ARG A 878 -12.22 26.87 -35.94
N ARG A 879 -13.21 27.54 -35.40
CA ARG A 879 -13.50 27.61 -33.99
C ARG A 879 -13.82 26.21 -33.45
N ASP A 880 -12.89 25.29 -33.57
CA ASP A 880 -12.91 24.17 -32.67
C ASP A 880 -12.52 24.76 -31.33
N VAL A 881 -13.56 25.13 -30.56
CA VAL A 881 -13.44 25.27 -29.12
C VAL A 881 -12.81 23.97 -28.65
N LEU A 882 -11.48 23.99 -28.52
CA LEU A 882 -10.71 22.86 -28.02
C LEU A 882 -11.02 22.73 -26.54
N LYS A 883 -12.26 22.29 -26.25
CA LYS A 883 -12.87 22.13 -24.94
C LYS A 883 -12.76 23.38 -24.06
N THR A 884 -13.90 23.99 -23.76
CA THR A 884 -14.05 24.85 -22.58
C THR A 884 -13.49 24.10 -21.40
N ALA A 885 -12.35 24.57 -20.84
CA ALA A 885 -11.84 23.99 -19.61
C ALA A 885 -12.96 24.14 -18.55
N PRO A 886 -13.26 23.11 -17.78
CA PRO A 886 -14.27 23.23 -16.74
C PRO A 886 -13.87 24.38 -15.80
N GLN A 887 -14.85 25.12 -15.31
CA GLN A 887 -14.64 26.19 -14.34
C GLN A 887 -14.11 25.55 -13.06
N SER A 888 -12.80 25.50 -12.90
CA SER A 888 -12.10 24.81 -11.83
C SER A 888 -11.08 25.77 -11.24
N ALA A 889 -11.05 25.88 -9.91
CA ALA A 889 -9.96 26.53 -9.19
C ALA A 889 -8.65 25.71 -9.27
N GLU A 890 -8.72 24.47 -9.76
CA GLU A 890 -7.60 23.54 -9.91
C GLU A 890 -6.98 23.63 -11.29
N PHE A 891 -5.66 23.44 -11.38
CA PHE A 891 -4.96 23.35 -12.66
C PHE A 891 -5.30 22.05 -13.36
N VAL A 892 -5.97 22.16 -14.52
CA VAL A 892 -6.27 21.03 -15.41
C VAL A 892 -5.36 21.03 -16.62
N ARG A 893 -5.12 19.86 -17.19
CA ARG A 893 -4.37 19.66 -18.42
C ARG A 893 -5.34 19.42 -19.58
N VAL A 894 -5.24 20.24 -20.60
CA VAL A 894 -6.09 20.18 -21.80
C VAL A 894 -5.25 19.76 -22.98
N PRO A 895 -5.29 18.48 -23.39
CA PRO A 895 -4.62 18.04 -24.62
C PRO A 895 -5.38 18.54 -25.83
N PHE A 896 -4.65 18.84 -26.91
CA PHE A 896 -5.23 19.21 -28.19
C PHE A 896 -4.55 18.51 -29.37
N THR A 897 -5.30 18.26 -30.43
CA THR A 897 -4.80 17.76 -31.71
C THR A 897 -5.63 18.37 -32.83
N VAL A 898 -4.98 19.04 -33.76
CA VAL A 898 -5.61 19.73 -34.92
C VAL A 898 -4.85 19.37 -36.20
N GLU A 899 -5.55 19.04 -37.26
CA GLU A 899 -4.95 18.95 -38.60
C GLU A 899 -4.99 20.33 -39.23
N ILE A 900 -3.83 20.80 -39.66
CA ILE A 900 -3.65 22.10 -40.32
C ILE A 900 -3.21 21.90 -41.76
N GLY A 901 -3.63 22.81 -42.64
CA GLY A 901 -3.21 22.85 -44.02
C GLY A 901 -1.74 23.30 -44.20
N PRO A 902 -1.28 23.52 -45.41
CA PRO A 902 0.07 23.99 -45.73
C PRO A 902 0.20 25.49 -45.38
N PHE A 903 0.31 25.82 -44.09
CA PHE A 903 0.49 27.16 -43.55
C PHE A 903 1.94 27.41 -43.18
N GLU A 904 2.41 28.64 -43.39
CA GLU A 904 3.74 29.06 -42.99
C GLU A 904 3.74 29.61 -41.53
N GLN A 905 2.65 30.27 -41.15
CA GLN A 905 2.57 30.97 -39.84
C GLN A 905 1.15 30.85 -39.28
N GLY A 906 1.06 30.86 -37.99
CA GLY A 906 -0.18 30.89 -37.25
C GLY A 906 -0.02 31.54 -35.91
N TYR A 907 -1.09 31.69 -35.18
CA TYR A 907 -1.06 32.12 -33.80
C TYR A 907 -1.98 31.26 -32.92
N PHE A 908 -1.49 30.97 -31.75
CA PHE A 908 -2.19 30.22 -30.74
C PHE A 908 -2.74 31.18 -29.70
N TYR A 909 -4.02 31.02 -29.35
CA TYR A 909 -4.71 31.88 -28.40
C TYR A 909 -5.24 31.10 -27.22
N VAL A 910 -5.19 31.75 -26.06
CA VAL A 910 -5.94 31.36 -24.87
C VAL A 910 -6.67 32.60 -24.35
N ALA A 911 -7.98 32.55 -24.26
CA ALA A 911 -8.80 33.66 -23.77
C ALA A 911 -9.71 33.24 -22.60
N GLY A 912 -10.05 34.19 -21.73
CA GLY A 912 -10.96 33.95 -20.62
C GLY A 912 -11.08 35.13 -19.67
N GLU A 913 -12.02 35.03 -18.71
CA GLU A 913 -12.31 36.12 -17.75
C GLU A 913 -11.35 36.11 -16.56
N ASP A 914 -11.03 34.98 -16.02
CA ASP A 914 -10.04 34.79 -14.94
C ASP A 914 -9.36 33.42 -15.09
N VAL A 915 -8.33 33.37 -15.94
CA VAL A 915 -7.61 32.16 -16.29
C VAL A 915 -6.15 32.32 -15.88
N VAL A 916 -5.57 31.30 -15.25
CA VAL A 916 -4.13 31.23 -15.02
C VAL A 916 -3.54 30.11 -15.85
N VAL A 917 -2.61 30.46 -16.76
CA VAL A 917 -1.89 29.51 -17.60
C VAL A 917 -0.55 29.19 -16.96
N ASP A 918 -0.26 27.91 -16.75
CA ASP A 918 0.98 27.42 -16.16
C ASP A 918 2.03 27.09 -17.24
N TYR A 919 1.61 26.39 -18.30
CA TYR A 919 2.44 26.17 -19.49
C TYR A 919 1.62 25.85 -20.72
N VAL A 920 2.25 26.01 -21.90
CA VAL A 920 1.74 25.59 -23.20
C VAL A 920 2.84 24.84 -23.97
N SER A 921 2.48 23.76 -24.63
CA SER A 921 3.42 22.99 -25.46
C SER A 921 2.74 22.39 -26.67
N GLY A 922 3.46 22.20 -27.75
CA GLY A 922 2.93 21.57 -28.95
C GLY A 922 4.01 21.20 -29.95
N THR A 923 3.70 20.24 -30.80
CA THR A 923 4.57 19.70 -31.82
C THR A 923 3.84 19.58 -33.17
N LEU A 924 4.58 19.63 -34.24
CA LEU A 924 4.10 19.44 -35.61
C LEU A 924 4.60 18.10 -36.17
N SER A 925 3.72 17.37 -36.82
CA SER A 925 4.06 16.16 -37.56
C SER A 925 3.40 16.18 -38.95
N SER A 926 4.02 15.54 -39.92
CA SER A 926 3.39 15.32 -41.24
C SER A 926 2.26 14.31 -41.11
N VAL A 927 1.12 14.55 -41.74
CA VAL A 927 0.05 13.57 -41.90
C VAL A 927 0.40 12.69 -43.09
N PRO A 928 0.52 11.37 -42.96
CA PRO A 928 0.73 10.51 -44.11
C PRO A 928 -0.40 10.70 -45.12
N GLU A 929 -0.08 10.89 -46.38
CA GLU A 929 -1.06 10.76 -47.45
C GLU A 929 -1.54 9.31 -47.48
N LYS A 930 -2.88 9.12 -47.49
CA LYS A 930 -3.49 7.79 -47.54
C LYS A 930 -3.32 7.18 -48.92
#